data_9fbf64e05b5b632f3143fbf2f9bd94f6
#
_entry.id   9fbf64e05b5b632f3143fbf2f9bd94f6
#
_cell.length_a   1.000
_cell.length_b   1.000
_cell.length_c   1.000
_cell.angle_alpha   90.00
_cell.angle_beta   90.00
_cell.angle_gamma   90.00
#
_symmetry.space_group_name_H-M   'P 1'
#
loop_
_entity.id
_entity.type
_entity.pdbx_description
1 polymer ?
#
loop_
_entity_poly.entity_id
_entity_poly.type
_entity_poly.pdbx_seq_one_letter_code
_entity_poly.pdbx_strand_id
1 'polypeptide(L)'
;MKRFWSILLVFIMAFSVTAYADAPAASAGPARQATSTTYENQYIDLRGEWNFKLYRKYSNMYQYLPYGMCEVLWEDAASAAVPNAATYSQWEQLCCPAEDYSTGGLLQMVRDEKELFPKWSEAWFCKTVDIPVEFLTEDSITLLLGVIDDLDVVYINGIPVAQSGFVTASNTHSDPALVPVRGGFDQKGDFRFEKSYWEVPREYQLPASLFRVGENEIAIRVYNNNSFGGFYDRTMALVANRKCVNYLKGLPVDTLEEYAPYESLITAQTAAIEAKDLKAYAATLASNYHENELDKSEKLVQMESLFEDYDTLSVQDENSGFYIYRGRPVYFASRTLLGTKNGEEKIISKIPDCIVYLTNTIQGVKEQGNLSHCYSVKYTSHLKEMNGKQLQYSIYLPPSYYRHPEKSYPVVYLLHGINSTGDSFVNVDHIEDRMNGWIEAGQIQEMIVVMPNSGKNSFYRDTEAPDGVNDSSGPWAKHIYLDMVEEIDTNYRTLADPEFRGISGISMGGSGVCTVGMTHPEVFTSYATHMGAVPENVSIYMKSKGKELNKLDFYMDCGLQDQMVDPNRTREAAQYLESIGARIQWELRNGAHNSAFYMEGMPASMRMHSQHFVRNGLLLQLPSMEGILQRFYNAVIS
;
A
#
# COMPACT_ATOMS: atom_id res chain seq x y z
N MET A 1 -17.55 -46.26 35.62
CA MET A 1 -17.27 -45.43 34.45
C MET A 1 -17.27 -43.92 34.73
N LYS A 2 -18.17 -43.36 35.54
CA LYS A 2 -18.20 -41.90 35.84
C LYS A 2 -17.01 -41.35 36.69
N ARG A 3 -16.33 -42.17 37.46
CA ARG A 3 -15.16 -41.74 38.26
C ARG A 3 -13.81 -41.81 37.49
N PHE A 4 -13.75 -42.52 36.36
CA PHE A 4 -12.54 -42.62 35.54
C PHE A 4 -12.33 -41.37 34.65
N TRP A 5 -13.39 -40.74 34.22
CA TRP A 5 -13.37 -39.50 33.40
C TRP A 5 -12.99 -38.24 34.21
N SER A 6 -13.33 -38.18 35.47
CA SER A 6 -12.98 -37.04 36.35
C SER A 6 -11.49 -37.01 36.68
N ILE A 7 -10.81 -38.18 36.74
CA ILE A 7 -9.38 -38.26 37.00
C ILE A 7 -8.58 -37.99 35.71
N LEU A 8 -9.07 -38.37 34.56
CA LEU A 8 -8.44 -38.09 33.28
C LEU A 8 -8.46 -36.58 32.91
N LEU A 9 -9.54 -35.85 33.25
CA LEU A 9 -9.61 -34.40 33.02
C LEU A 9 -8.67 -33.60 33.94
N VAL A 10 -8.47 -34.06 35.19
CA VAL A 10 -7.51 -33.43 36.12
C VAL A 10 -6.06 -33.72 35.72
N PHE A 11 -5.77 -34.89 35.13
CA PHE A 11 -4.44 -35.20 34.63
C PHE A 11 -4.10 -34.42 33.34
N ILE A 12 -5.06 -34.16 32.45
CA ILE A 12 -4.84 -33.35 31.23
C ILE A 12 -4.63 -31.88 31.60
N MET A 13 -5.32 -31.35 32.63
CA MET A 13 -5.05 -29.99 33.09
C MET A 13 -3.75 -29.82 33.87
N ALA A 14 -3.24 -30.89 34.53
CA ALA A 14 -1.98 -30.83 35.26
C ALA A 14 -0.72 -30.94 34.36
N PHE A 15 -0.81 -31.59 33.20
CA PHE A 15 0.31 -31.69 32.26
C PHE A 15 0.45 -30.51 31.32
N SER A 16 -0.58 -29.66 31.14
CA SER A 16 -0.49 -28.44 30.33
C SER A 16 0.05 -27.22 31.10
N VAL A 17 0.24 -27.32 32.42
CA VAL A 17 0.75 -26.20 33.25
C VAL A 17 2.26 -26.33 33.57
N THR A 18 2.87 -27.51 33.39
CA THR A 18 4.29 -27.72 33.75
C THR A 18 5.27 -27.62 32.59
N ALA A 19 4.86 -27.34 31.36
CA ALA A 19 5.76 -27.20 30.22
C ALA A 19 6.06 -25.71 29.85
N TYR A 20 5.59 -24.75 30.66
CA TYR A 20 5.79 -23.30 30.39
C TYR A 20 6.36 -22.52 31.60
N ALA A 21 7.03 -23.21 32.51
CA ALA A 21 7.61 -22.58 33.70
C ALA A 21 9.13 -22.69 33.75
N ASP A 22 9.85 -22.32 32.70
CA ASP A 22 11.28 -22.01 32.74
C ASP A 22 11.74 -21.17 31.54
N ALA A 23 11.09 -20.01 31.33
CA ALA A 23 11.77 -18.86 30.78
C ALA A 23 11.87 -17.82 31.92
N PRO A 24 13.07 -17.36 32.30
CA PRO A 24 13.16 -16.30 33.27
C PRO A 24 12.42 -15.12 32.70
N ALA A 25 11.34 -14.70 33.38
CA ALA A 25 10.71 -13.44 33.14
C ALA A 25 11.82 -12.39 33.24
N ALA A 26 12.17 -11.80 32.11
CA ALA A 26 12.85 -10.53 32.11
C ALA A 26 11.98 -9.62 32.99
N SER A 27 12.52 -9.20 34.14
CA SER A 27 11.86 -8.26 35.03
C SER A 27 11.46 -7.06 34.18
N ALA A 28 10.17 -6.93 33.92
CA ALA A 28 9.62 -5.69 33.44
C ALA A 28 9.97 -4.65 34.51
N GLY A 29 11.02 -3.91 34.29
CA GLY A 29 11.25 -2.65 34.97
C GLY A 29 9.96 -1.83 34.78
N PRO A 30 9.63 -0.94 35.74
CA PRO A 30 8.42 -0.17 35.67
C PRO A 30 8.34 0.47 34.30
N ALA A 31 7.26 0.21 33.57
CA ALA A 31 6.94 0.89 32.34
C ALA A 31 6.97 2.39 32.63
N ARG A 32 8.11 3.05 32.35
CA ARG A 32 8.12 4.49 32.24
C ARG A 32 7.13 4.78 31.14
N GLN A 33 6.06 5.47 31.49
CA GLN A 33 5.25 6.18 30.51
C GLN A 33 6.23 6.93 29.63
N ALA A 34 6.39 6.49 28.40
CA ALA A 34 7.02 7.27 27.37
C ALA A 34 6.27 8.59 27.39
N THR A 35 6.96 9.67 27.73
CA THR A 35 6.42 11.00 27.51
C THR A 35 6.19 11.06 26.00
N SER A 36 4.94 10.94 25.60
CA SER A 36 4.49 11.18 24.25
C SER A 36 4.96 12.58 23.89
N THR A 37 6.06 12.67 23.18
CA THR A 37 6.48 13.91 22.54
C THR A 37 5.41 14.13 21.49
N THR A 38 4.51 15.08 21.77
CA THR A 38 3.44 15.39 20.80
C THR A 38 4.11 16.10 19.63
N TYR A 39 4.20 15.43 18.49
CA TYR A 39 4.71 16.01 17.25
C TYR A 39 3.73 17.01 16.62
N GLU A 40 2.56 17.19 17.21
CA GLU A 40 1.45 18.03 16.72
C GLU A 40 1.82 19.49 16.46
N ASN A 41 2.80 20.02 17.19
CA ASN A 41 3.28 21.40 17.02
C ASN A 41 4.63 21.49 16.26
N GLN A 42 5.09 20.39 15.67
CA GLN A 42 6.38 20.32 14.98
C GLN A 42 6.24 20.27 13.45
N TYR A 43 5.03 20.43 12.95
CA TYR A 43 4.74 20.56 11.54
C TYR A 43 3.60 21.53 11.30
N ILE A 44 3.58 22.11 10.11
CA ILE A 44 2.48 22.94 9.63
C ILE A 44 1.67 22.10 8.62
N ASP A 45 0.43 21.83 8.94
CA ASP A 45 -0.48 21.09 8.05
C ASP A 45 -0.80 21.95 6.82
N LEU A 46 -0.50 21.42 5.65
CA LEU A 46 -0.78 22.08 4.38
C LEU A 46 -2.08 21.60 3.73
N ARG A 47 -2.75 20.59 4.31
CA ARG A 47 -4.03 20.11 3.80
C ARG A 47 -5.12 21.18 3.88
N GLY A 48 -6.18 20.97 3.13
CA GLY A 48 -7.32 21.87 3.07
C GLY A 48 -7.29 22.80 1.85
N GLU A 49 -7.83 23.98 1.97
CA GLU A 49 -8.05 24.86 0.83
C GLU A 49 -6.77 25.45 0.26
N TRP A 50 -6.63 25.33 -1.07
CA TRP A 50 -5.60 25.93 -1.89
C TRP A 50 -6.26 26.79 -2.98
N ASN A 51 -5.67 27.94 -3.28
CA ASN A 51 -6.11 28.78 -4.38
C ASN A 51 -5.66 28.17 -5.71
N PHE A 52 -6.60 27.92 -6.61
CA PHE A 52 -6.38 27.19 -7.86
C PHE A 52 -6.67 28.08 -9.08
N LYS A 53 -5.84 27.94 -10.11
CA LYS A 53 -6.12 28.52 -11.43
C LYS A 53 -5.47 27.74 -12.55
N LEU A 54 -6.27 27.37 -13.54
CA LEU A 54 -5.75 26.84 -14.80
C LEU A 54 -4.84 27.88 -15.47
N TYR A 55 -3.62 27.49 -15.80
CA TYR A 55 -2.61 28.39 -16.37
C TYR A 55 -2.49 28.25 -17.88
N ARG A 56 -2.29 27.01 -18.36
CA ARG A 56 -2.16 26.71 -19.79
C ARG A 56 -2.91 25.44 -20.16
N LYS A 57 -3.37 25.36 -21.41
CA LYS A 57 -3.92 24.14 -22.00
C LYS A 57 -3.27 23.91 -23.36
N TYR A 58 -2.84 22.67 -23.58
CA TYR A 58 -2.20 22.24 -24.81
C TYR A 58 -3.18 21.47 -25.69
N SER A 59 -3.00 21.49 -27.01
CA SER A 59 -3.91 20.81 -27.94
C SER A 59 -3.64 19.31 -28.05
N ASN A 60 -2.44 18.85 -27.67
CA ASN A 60 -2.06 17.44 -27.69
C ASN A 60 -0.82 17.20 -26.83
N MET A 61 -0.52 15.94 -26.56
CA MET A 61 0.61 15.49 -25.75
C MET A 61 1.97 15.95 -26.31
N TYR A 62 2.13 16.03 -27.63
CA TYR A 62 3.41 16.42 -28.23
C TYR A 62 3.73 17.91 -28.10
N GLN A 63 2.69 18.75 -27.95
CA GLN A 63 2.90 20.17 -27.60
C GLN A 63 3.21 20.34 -26.12
N TYR A 64 2.68 19.43 -25.29
CA TYR A 64 2.87 19.42 -23.85
C TYR A 64 4.23 18.83 -23.44
N LEU A 65 4.72 17.81 -24.18
CA LEU A 65 5.97 17.10 -23.94
C LEU A 65 6.95 17.30 -25.11
N PRO A 66 7.47 18.53 -25.35
CA PRO A 66 8.56 18.67 -26.29
C PRO A 66 9.78 17.90 -25.79
N TYR A 67 10.59 17.44 -26.72
CA TYR A 67 11.88 16.80 -26.47
C TYR A 67 12.71 17.66 -25.50
N GLY A 68 13.12 17.09 -24.35
CA GLY A 68 13.82 17.85 -23.32
C GLY A 68 12.89 18.67 -22.38
N MET A 69 11.66 18.28 -22.21
CA MET A 69 10.63 18.99 -21.43
C MET A 69 11.10 19.40 -20.02
N CYS A 70 11.98 18.65 -19.40
CA CYS A 70 12.44 18.97 -18.05
C CYS A 70 13.46 20.11 -18.03
N GLU A 71 14.28 20.27 -19.06
CA GLU A 71 15.13 21.45 -19.21
C GLU A 71 14.29 22.68 -19.51
N VAL A 72 13.30 22.55 -20.38
CA VAL A 72 12.33 23.62 -20.68
C VAL A 72 11.53 24.01 -19.44
N LEU A 73 11.12 23.05 -18.61
CA LEU A 73 10.41 23.32 -17.35
C LEU A 73 11.25 24.13 -16.37
N TRP A 74 12.54 23.79 -16.23
CA TRP A 74 13.39 24.52 -15.28
C TRP A 74 13.75 25.93 -15.79
N GLU A 75 14.09 26.08 -17.05
CA GLU A 75 14.32 27.39 -17.66
C GLU A 75 13.05 28.26 -17.65
N ASP A 76 11.89 27.68 -17.92
CA ASP A 76 10.59 28.34 -17.83
C ASP A 76 10.18 28.60 -16.36
N ALA A 77 10.59 27.73 -15.43
CA ALA A 77 10.36 27.94 -14.00
C ALA A 77 11.05 29.22 -13.48
N ALA A 78 12.31 29.42 -13.85
CA ALA A 78 13.06 30.60 -13.43
C ALA A 78 12.54 31.91 -14.03
N SER A 79 11.87 31.86 -15.19
CA SER A 79 11.31 33.03 -15.89
C SER A 79 9.80 33.20 -15.68
N ALA A 80 9.14 32.27 -15.00
CA ALA A 80 7.70 32.33 -14.81
C ALA A 80 7.25 33.52 -13.94
N ALA A 81 6.14 34.15 -14.33
CA ALA A 81 5.45 35.11 -13.49
C ALA A 81 4.70 34.39 -12.36
N VAL A 82 5.40 34.14 -11.24
CA VAL A 82 4.84 33.44 -10.09
C VAL A 82 3.74 34.28 -9.44
N PRO A 83 2.54 33.69 -9.22
CA PRO A 83 1.46 34.42 -8.54
C PRO A 83 1.83 34.70 -7.08
N ASN A 84 1.46 35.86 -6.60
CA ASN A 84 1.60 36.26 -5.18
C ASN A 84 0.22 36.33 -4.50
N ALA A 85 0.19 36.47 -3.19
CA ALA A 85 -1.03 36.50 -2.38
C ALA A 85 -2.07 37.51 -2.89
N ALA A 86 -1.64 38.69 -3.32
CA ALA A 86 -2.55 39.71 -3.88
C ALA A 86 -3.22 39.22 -5.18
N THR A 87 -2.54 38.38 -5.94
CA THR A 87 -3.03 37.81 -7.20
C THR A 87 -3.95 36.62 -6.97
N TYR A 88 -3.54 35.66 -6.13
CA TYR A 88 -4.26 34.39 -6.01
C TYR A 88 -5.38 34.40 -4.95
N SER A 89 -5.43 35.37 -4.04
CA SER A 89 -6.50 35.46 -3.03
C SER A 89 -7.92 35.54 -3.59
N GLN A 90 -8.06 35.86 -4.88
CA GLN A 90 -9.35 35.95 -5.60
C GLN A 90 -9.63 34.72 -6.48
N TRP A 91 -8.75 33.72 -6.46
CA TRP A 91 -8.90 32.52 -7.26
C TRP A 91 -9.90 31.54 -6.64
N GLU A 92 -10.28 30.57 -7.41
CA GLU A 92 -11.09 29.46 -6.92
C GLU A 92 -10.32 28.67 -5.86
N GLN A 93 -11.01 28.18 -4.85
CA GLN A 93 -10.41 27.34 -3.81
C GLN A 93 -10.77 25.89 -4.04
N LEU A 94 -9.75 25.03 -3.96
CA LEU A 94 -9.87 23.58 -4.00
C LEU A 94 -9.24 22.97 -2.75
N CYS A 95 -9.87 21.93 -2.20
CA CYS A 95 -9.32 21.16 -1.10
C CYS A 95 -8.18 20.25 -1.62
N CYS A 96 -7.01 20.32 -0.99
CA CYS A 96 -5.84 19.51 -1.33
C CYS A 96 -5.25 18.85 -0.06
N PRO A 97 -4.91 17.57 -0.08
CA PRO A 97 -5.30 16.65 -1.13
C PRO A 97 -6.81 16.54 -1.17
N ALA A 98 -7.36 16.15 -2.28
CA ALA A 98 -8.77 15.82 -2.30
C ALA A 98 -9.04 14.81 -1.19
N GLU A 99 -10.03 15.08 -0.34
CA GLU A 99 -10.36 14.23 0.83
C GLU A 99 -10.60 12.77 0.45
N ASP A 100 -10.73 12.53 -0.84
CA ASP A 100 -11.10 11.27 -1.39
C ASP A 100 -10.45 11.04 -2.75
N TYR A 101 -9.52 10.09 -2.79
CA TYR A 101 -8.83 9.67 -4.01
C TYR A 101 -9.80 9.22 -5.11
N SER A 102 -10.95 8.69 -4.75
CA SER A 102 -11.89 8.09 -5.71
C SER A 102 -12.97 9.06 -6.19
N THR A 103 -13.29 10.09 -5.44
CA THR A 103 -14.38 11.01 -5.80
C THR A 103 -14.09 12.47 -5.51
N GLY A 104 -13.40 12.80 -4.43
CA GLY A 104 -13.17 14.20 -4.06
C GLY A 104 -12.20 14.90 -4.99
N GLY A 105 -11.07 14.28 -5.36
CA GLY A 105 -10.09 14.83 -6.29
C GLY A 105 -10.64 14.97 -7.69
N LEU A 106 -11.33 13.96 -8.13
CA LEU A 106 -11.99 13.90 -9.43
C LEU A 106 -13.17 14.86 -9.51
N LEU A 107 -14.04 14.90 -8.50
CA LEU A 107 -15.25 15.72 -8.51
C LEU A 107 -14.98 17.18 -8.21
N GLN A 108 -13.95 17.50 -7.43
CA GLN A 108 -13.52 18.88 -7.30
C GLN A 108 -12.90 19.43 -8.59
N MET A 109 -12.27 18.54 -9.39
CA MET A 109 -11.74 18.91 -10.71
C MET A 109 -12.81 18.89 -11.81
N VAL A 110 -14.03 18.39 -11.52
CA VAL A 110 -15.20 18.43 -12.41
C VAL A 110 -16.33 19.15 -11.68
N ARG A 111 -16.56 20.41 -12.01
CA ARG A 111 -17.67 21.20 -11.47
C ARG A 111 -18.59 21.61 -12.61
N ASP A 112 -19.91 21.48 -12.42
CA ASP A 112 -20.92 21.85 -13.42
C ASP A 112 -20.68 21.21 -14.81
N GLU A 113 -20.34 19.91 -14.82
CA GLU A 113 -19.97 19.15 -16.04
C GLU A 113 -18.71 19.70 -16.75
N LYS A 114 -17.93 20.54 -16.08
CA LYS A 114 -16.74 21.17 -16.63
C LYS A 114 -15.50 20.68 -15.91
N GLU A 115 -14.59 20.05 -16.65
CA GLU A 115 -13.29 19.62 -16.15
C GLU A 115 -12.43 20.85 -15.84
N LEU A 116 -12.11 21.08 -14.57
CA LEU A 116 -11.33 22.23 -14.12
C LEU A 116 -9.85 22.10 -14.46
N PHE A 117 -9.30 20.89 -14.35
CA PHE A 117 -7.91 20.58 -14.65
C PHE A 117 -7.80 19.47 -15.68
N PRO A 118 -8.03 19.78 -16.98
CA PRO A 118 -8.05 18.81 -18.06
C PRO A 118 -6.66 18.27 -18.36
N LYS A 119 -6.60 17.07 -18.97
CA LYS A 119 -5.35 16.53 -19.50
C LYS A 119 -4.63 17.50 -20.43
N TRP A 120 -3.32 17.41 -20.48
CA TRP A 120 -2.42 18.28 -21.25
C TRP A 120 -2.58 19.76 -20.87
N SER A 121 -2.56 20.01 -19.59
CA SER A 121 -2.65 21.37 -19.07
C SER A 121 -1.76 21.60 -17.86
N GLU A 122 -1.60 22.85 -17.51
CA GLU A 122 -0.88 23.32 -16.33
C GLU A 122 -1.82 24.15 -15.46
N ALA A 123 -1.67 24.01 -14.16
CA ALA A 123 -2.40 24.81 -13.18
C ALA A 123 -1.49 25.29 -12.06
N TRP A 124 -1.87 26.41 -11.48
CA TRP A 124 -1.28 26.92 -10.25
C TRP A 124 -2.12 26.50 -9.05
N PHE A 125 -1.43 26.03 -8.01
CA PHE A 125 -1.95 25.84 -6.66
C PHE A 125 -1.16 26.71 -5.71
N CYS A 126 -1.80 27.62 -5.01
CA CYS A 126 -1.14 28.62 -4.17
C CYS A 126 -1.75 28.66 -2.77
N LYS A 127 -0.88 28.78 -1.78
CA LYS A 127 -1.26 28.88 -0.36
C LYS A 127 -0.34 29.82 0.39
N THR A 128 -0.91 30.63 1.27
CA THR A 128 -0.14 31.39 2.28
C THR A 128 -0.08 30.57 3.56
N VAL A 129 1.10 30.50 4.16
CA VAL A 129 1.35 29.80 5.41
C VAL A 129 2.10 30.71 6.38
N ASP A 130 1.78 30.62 7.66
CA ASP A 130 2.48 31.34 8.73
C ASP A 130 3.57 30.44 9.33
N ILE A 131 4.84 30.86 9.25
CA ILE A 131 5.99 30.10 9.72
C ILE A 131 6.41 30.66 11.08
N PRO A 132 6.32 29.89 12.17
CA PRO A 132 6.79 30.34 13.48
C PRO A 132 8.31 30.29 13.56
N VAL A 133 8.88 31.07 14.47
CA VAL A 133 10.33 31.24 14.61
C VAL A 133 11.06 29.92 14.92
N GLU A 134 10.39 28.98 15.58
CA GLU A 134 10.93 27.67 15.95
C GLU A 134 11.28 26.82 14.74
N PHE A 135 10.57 27.00 13.63
CA PHE A 135 10.84 26.29 12.37
C PHE A 135 12.17 26.71 11.74
N LEU A 136 12.61 27.94 11.98
CA LEU A 136 13.82 28.49 11.38
C LEU A 136 15.06 28.27 12.23
N THR A 137 14.96 27.46 13.28
CA THR A 137 16.12 27.06 14.11
C THR A 137 16.92 25.91 13.51
N GLU A 138 16.32 25.18 12.57
CA GLU A 138 16.95 24.10 11.82
C GLU A 138 17.56 24.65 10.52
N ASP A 139 18.56 23.97 9.97
CA ASP A 139 19.20 24.36 8.71
C ASP A 139 18.29 24.09 7.49
N SER A 140 17.36 23.17 7.61
CA SER A 140 16.45 22.78 6.53
C SER A 140 15.04 22.51 7.02
N ILE A 141 14.08 22.72 6.11
CA ILE A 141 12.66 22.39 6.28
C ILE A 141 12.29 21.36 5.21
N THR A 142 11.62 20.30 5.61
CA THR A 142 11.08 19.32 4.66
C THR A 142 9.67 19.71 4.25
N LEU A 143 9.44 19.84 2.95
CA LEU A 143 8.13 20.03 2.35
C LEU A 143 7.61 18.70 1.85
N LEU A 144 6.54 18.20 2.47
CA LEU A 144 5.79 17.03 2.04
C LEU A 144 4.58 17.49 1.24
N LEU A 145 4.41 17.00 0.02
CA LEU A 145 3.26 17.33 -0.84
C LEU A 145 2.48 16.08 -1.27
N GLY A 146 2.70 14.95 -0.59
CA GLY A 146 2.08 13.70 -0.96
C GLY A 146 2.46 13.28 -2.38
N VAL A 147 1.50 12.81 -3.14
CA VAL A 147 1.66 12.41 -4.54
C VAL A 147 0.96 13.41 -5.44
N ILE A 148 1.63 13.84 -6.49
CA ILE A 148 1.11 14.82 -7.44
C ILE A 148 1.05 14.18 -8.83
N ASP A 149 -0.08 14.29 -9.48
CA ASP A 149 -0.29 13.77 -10.84
C ASP A 149 -0.24 14.93 -11.84
N ASP A 150 0.75 15.06 -12.72
CA ASP A 150 1.93 14.18 -12.92
C ASP A 150 3.22 14.84 -12.40
N LEU A 151 3.51 16.07 -12.85
CA LEU A 151 4.76 16.80 -12.60
C LEU A 151 4.48 18.10 -11.86
N ASP A 152 5.46 18.56 -11.11
CA ASP A 152 5.35 19.80 -10.36
C ASP A 152 6.63 20.64 -10.36
N VAL A 153 6.45 21.95 -10.20
CA VAL A 153 7.50 22.90 -9.83
C VAL A 153 7.02 23.67 -8.62
N VAL A 154 7.83 23.70 -7.58
CA VAL A 154 7.53 24.38 -6.31
C VAL A 154 8.27 25.70 -6.22
N TYR A 155 7.56 26.73 -5.78
CA TYR A 155 8.09 28.06 -5.52
C TYR A 155 7.80 28.46 -4.07
N ILE A 156 8.82 28.98 -3.39
CA ILE A 156 8.69 29.57 -2.07
C ILE A 156 8.99 31.07 -2.19
N ASN A 157 8.06 31.90 -1.80
CA ASN A 157 8.17 33.36 -1.88
C ASN A 157 8.59 33.86 -3.28
N GLY A 158 8.05 33.23 -4.31
CA GLY A 158 8.31 33.55 -5.72
C GLY A 158 9.60 32.96 -6.31
N ILE A 159 10.40 32.23 -5.53
CA ILE A 159 11.65 31.59 -5.96
C ILE A 159 11.39 30.13 -6.28
N PRO A 160 11.75 29.61 -7.47
CA PRO A 160 11.67 28.18 -7.77
C PRO A 160 12.70 27.42 -6.94
N VAL A 161 12.27 26.40 -6.20
CA VAL A 161 13.09 25.72 -5.19
C VAL A 161 13.16 24.22 -5.34
N ALA A 162 12.16 23.60 -6.00
CA ALA A 162 12.09 22.17 -6.20
C ALA A 162 11.24 21.82 -7.40
N GLN A 163 11.46 20.65 -7.97
CA GLN A 163 10.60 20.11 -9.02
C GLN A 163 10.65 18.59 -9.07
N SER A 164 9.60 17.96 -9.61
CA SER A 164 9.60 16.55 -10.04
C SER A 164 9.70 16.47 -11.57
N GLY A 165 10.06 15.30 -12.05
CA GLY A 165 9.99 15.04 -13.48
C GLY A 165 11.15 15.61 -14.29
N PHE A 166 12.35 15.63 -13.74
CA PHE A 166 13.51 16.10 -14.47
C PHE A 166 14.20 15.00 -15.27
N VAL A 167 14.32 15.18 -16.59
CA VAL A 167 15.10 14.29 -17.47
C VAL A 167 16.27 15.10 -18.04
N THR A 168 17.50 14.82 -17.60
CA THR A 168 18.68 15.21 -18.35
C THR A 168 19.27 14.01 -19.03
N ALA A 169 19.83 14.21 -20.22
CA ALA A 169 20.64 13.20 -20.89
C ALA A 169 21.85 12.75 -20.05
N SER A 170 22.23 13.50 -19.03
CA SER A 170 23.40 13.28 -18.20
C SER A 170 23.13 12.89 -16.76
N ASN A 171 21.89 12.94 -16.25
CA ASN A 171 21.54 12.65 -14.84
C ASN A 171 22.46 13.30 -13.79
N THR A 172 23.07 14.43 -14.09
CA THR A 172 24.14 15.03 -13.29
C THR A 172 23.68 16.15 -12.37
N HIS A 173 22.36 16.37 -12.20
CA HIS A 173 21.90 17.32 -11.19
C HIS A 173 21.96 16.69 -9.79
N SER A 174 22.93 17.17 -9.03
CA SER A 174 23.12 16.85 -7.62
C SER A 174 22.28 17.73 -6.69
N ASP A 175 21.28 18.46 -7.20
CA ASP A 175 20.41 19.29 -6.38
C ASP A 175 19.47 18.39 -5.57
N PRO A 176 19.57 18.38 -4.22
CA PRO A 176 18.75 17.54 -3.36
C PRO A 176 17.26 17.87 -3.42
N ALA A 177 16.88 19.05 -3.92
CA ALA A 177 15.49 19.47 -4.08
C ALA A 177 14.84 18.95 -5.37
N LEU A 178 15.56 18.19 -6.20
CA LEU A 178 15.04 17.60 -7.42
C LEU A 178 14.68 16.14 -7.21
N VAL A 179 13.46 15.76 -7.58
CA VAL A 179 13.05 14.36 -7.68
C VAL A 179 13.40 13.86 -9.08
N PRO A 180 14.43 13.00 -9.24
CA PRO A 180 14.87 12.59 -10.55
C PRO A 180 13.84 11.71 -11.25
N VAL A 181 13.66 11.98 -12.52
CA VAL A 181 12.86 11.16 -13.43
C VAL A 181 13.76 10.14 -14.08
N ARG A 182 13.36 8.88 -14.02
CA ARG A 182 14.00 7.83 -14.79
C ARG A 182 13.10 7.40 -15.94
N GLY A 183 13.67 7.27 -17.10
CA GLY A 183 12.99 6.80 -18.28
C GLY A 183 13.94 6.71 -19.48
N GLY A 184 13.47 6.21 -20.60
CA GLY A 184 14.23 6.06 -21.82
C GLY A 184 13.34 6.08 -23.05
N PHE A 185 13.94 6.18 -24.23
CA PHE A 185 13.23 6.08 -25.49
C PHE A 185 13.08 4.62 -25.90
N ASP A 186 11.87 4.23 -26.29
CA ASP A 186 11.62 2.91 -26.85
C ASP A 186 12.14 2.80 -28.31
N GLN A 187 12.02 1.62 -28.93
CA GLN A 187 12.47 1.38 -30.30
C GLN A 187 11.75 2.23 -31.36
N LYS A 188 10.64 2.87 -31.00
CA LYS A 188 9.87 3.76 -31.87
C LYS A 188 10.24 5.24 -31.67
N GLY A 189 11.14 5.53 -30.72
CA GLY A 189 11.52 6.88 -30.34
C GLY A 189 10.53 7.57 -29.37
N ASP A 190 9.58 6.82 -28.81
CA ASP A 190 8.67 7.33 -27.79
C ASP A 190 9.33 7.24 -26.40
N PHE A 191 9.27 8.32 -25.62
CA PHE A 191 9.81 8.32 -24.28
C PHE A 191 8.91 7.49 -23.34
N ARG A 192 9.52 6.56 -22.59
CA ARG A 192 8.86 5.73 -21.60
C ARG A 192 9.46 5.99 -20.23
N PHE A 193 8.62 6.27 -19.26
CA PHE A 193 9.01 6.45 -17.88
C PHE A 193 9.20 5.09 -17.19
N GLU A 194 10.22 4.94 -16.34
CA GLU A 194 10.41 3.75 -15.51
C GLU A 194 9.35 3.66 -14.40
N LYS A 195 8.85 4.82 -13.93
CA LYS A 195 7.75 4.93 -12.97
C LYS A 195 6.79 6.04 -13.38
N SER A 196 5.52 5.83 -13.09
CA SER A 196 4.51 6.89 -13.20
C SER A 196 4.74 7.93 -12.10
N TYR A 197 4.80 9.22 -12.46
CA TYR A 197 5.05 10.31 -11.49
C TYR A 197 3.98 10.43 -10.42
N TRP A 198 2.76 10.12 -10.77
CA TRP A 198 1.63 10.10 -9.85
C TRP A 198 1.78 9.05 -8.72
N GLU A 199 2.79 8.16 -8.79
CA GLU A 199 3.11 7.18 -7.74
C GLU A 199 4.31 7.61 -6.86
N VAL A 200 4.95 8.73 -7.16
CA VAL A 200 6.15 9.17 -6.44
C VAL A 200 5.80 10.21 -5.39
N PRO A 201 5.98 9.93 -4.10
CA PRO A 201 5.80 10.93 -3.05
C PRO A 201 6.78 12.10 -3.22
N ARG A 202 6.28 13.32 -3.02
CA ARG A 202 7.08 14.55 -3.04
C ARG A 202 7.58 14.84 -1.63
N GLU A 203 8.87 14.69 -1.45
CA GLU A 203 9.59 15.02 -0.22
C GLU A 203 10.77 15.91 -0.59
N TYR A 204 10.62 17.22 -0.41
CA TYR A 204 11.62 18.21 -0.77
C TYR A 204 12.29 18.75 0.48
N GLN A 205 13.60 18.55 0.63
CA GLN A 205 14.39 19.15 1.69
C GLN A 205 14.87 20.53 1.22
N LEU A 206 14.35 21.57 1.83
CA LEU A 206 14.56 22.95 1.44
C LEU A 206 15.41 23.69 2.48
N PRO A 207 16.36 24.55 2.10
CA PRO A 207 17.07 25.41 3.04
C PRO A 207 16.09 26.29 3.85
N ALA A 208 16.26 26.35 5.17
CA ALA A 208 15.40 27.18 6.02
C ALA A 208 15.48 28.67 5.65
N SER A 209 16.60 29.12 5.05
CA SER A 209 16.81 30.49 4.56
C SER A 209 15.85 30.94 3.46
N LEU A 210 15.11 30.03 2.83
CA LEU A 210 14.05 30.34 1.85
C LEU A 210 12.79 30.87 2.53
N PHE A 211 12.65 30.65 3.82
CA PHE A 211 11.48 31.02 4.60
C PHE A 211 11.80 32.21 5.54
N ARG A 212 10.74 32.90 5.94
CA ARG A 212 10.81 33.97 6.95
C ARG A 212 9.79 33.73 8.04
N VAL A 213 10.02 34.28 9.22
CA VAL A 213 9.00 34.28 10.28
C VAL A 213 7.78 35.04 9.83
N GLY A 214 6.59 34.46 10.07
CA GLY A 214 5.33 35.00 9.61
C GLY A 214 4.94 34.47 8.24
N GLU A 215 4.20 35.25 7.48
CA GLU A 215 3.59 34.85 6.21
C GLU A 215 4.63 34.49 5.13
N ASN A 216 4.48 33.30 4.56
CA ASN A 216 5.21 32.81 3.40
C ASN A 216 4.25 32.32 2.33
N GLU A 217 4.64 32.46 1.09
CA GLU A 217 3.86 32.06 -0.08
C GLU A 217 4.42 30.76 -0.66
N ILE A 218 3.58 29.73 -0.75
CA ILE A 218 3.87 28.49 -1.46
C ILE A 218 3.05 28.49 -2.74
N ALA A 219 3.71 28.43 -3.88
CA ALA A 219 3.06 28.25 -5.17
C ALA A 219 3.59 27.00 -5.86
N ILE A 220 2.69 26.18 -6.37
CA ILE A 220 3.02 24.91 -7.04
C ILE A 220 2.40 24.96 -8.42
N ARG A 221 3.24 24.83 -9.45
CA ARG A 221 2.80 24.67 -10.83
C ARG A 221 2.75 23.19 -11.14
N VAL A 222 1.55 22.66 -11.36
CA VAL A 222 1.30 21.26 -11.63
C VAL A 222 1.00 21.05 -13.10
N TYR A 223 1.56 20.00 -13.67
CA TYR A 223 1.37 19.55 -15.05
C TYR A 223 0.56 18.27 -15.06
N ASN A 224 -0.57 18.30 -15.73
CA ASN A 224 -1.43 17.14 -15.90
C ASN A 224 -1.26 16.56 -17.31
N ASN A 225 -0.64 15.39 -17.40
CA ASN A 225 -0.39 14.72 -18.68
C ASN A 225 -1.57 13.87 -19.14
N ASN A 226 -2.34 13.29 -18.21
CA ASN A 226 -3.39 12.34 -18.55
C ASN A 226 -4.52 12.36 -17.51
N SER A 227 -5.74 12.21 -17.94
CA SER A 227 -6.96 12.00 -17.15
C SER A 227 -7.21 13.03 -16.04
N PHE A 228 -6.61 12.88 -14.88
CA PHE A 228 -6.90 13.68 -13.69
C PHE A 228 -5.62 14.21 -13.08
N GLY A 229 -5.51 15.52 -12.91
CA GLY A 229 -4.37 16.16 -12.26
C GLY A 229 -4.69 16.57 -10.82
N GLY A 230 -3.67 16.73 -9.97
CA GLY A 230 -3.82 17.25 -8.62
C GLY A 230 -3.04 16.49 -7.55
N PHE A 231 -3.45 16.64 -6.29
CA PHE A 231 -2.79 16.07 -5.12
C PHE A 231 -3.61 14.89 -4.58
N TYR A 232 -2.96 13.76 -4.33
CA TYR A 232 -3.64 12.49 -4.02
C TYR A 232 -3.28 11.85 -2.68
N ASP A 233 -2.12 12.12 -2.11
CA ASP A 233 -1.76 11.59 -0.80
C ASP A 233 -2.19 12.59 0.29
N ARG A 234 -2.50 12.07 1.48
CA ARG A 234 -2.94 12.87 2.62
C ARG A 234 -1.79 13.57 3.36
N THR A 235 -0.55 13.20 3.12
CA THR A 235 0.62 13.75 3.81
C THR A 235 1.08 15.04 3.14
N MET A 236 0.48 16.18 3.49
CA MET A 236 0.91 17.50 3.04
C MET A 236 1.29 18.35 4.25
N ALA A 237 2.57 18.66 4.41
CA ALA A 237 3.07 19.40 5.56
C ALA A 237 4.41 20.11 5.29
N LEU A 238 4.68 21.20 6.02
CA LEU A 238 6.03 21.69 6.25
C LEU A 238 6.52 21.16 7.60
N VAL A 239 7.72 20.60 7.64
CA VAL A 239 8.26 19.90 8.79
C VAL A 239 9.67 20.38 9.09
N ALA A 240 9.90 20.86 10.31
CA ALA A 240 11.19 21.41 10.72
C ALA A 240 12.20 20.33 11.15
N ASN A 241 11.77 19.11 11.52
CA ASN A 241 12.70 18.08 11.95
C ASN A 241 12.39 16.69 11.38
N ARG A 242 13.45 15.90 11.16
CA ARG A 242 13.36 14.57 10.52
C ARG A 242 12.51 13.57 11.30
N LYS A 243 12.49 13.61 12.62
CA LYS A 243 11.66 12.70 13.43
C LYS A 243 10.17 12.93 13.17
N CYS A 244 9.77 14.19 13.00
CA CYS A 244 8.40 14.52 12.66
C CYS A 244 8.03 14.07 11.25
N VAL A 245 8.95 14.13 10.28
CA VAL A 245 8.76 13.51 8.95
C VAL A 245 8.48 12.02 9.10
N ASN A 246 9.30 11.32 9.87
CA ASN A 246 9.09 9.90 10.12
C ASN A 246 7.73 9.62 10.78
N TYR A 247 7.34 10.43 11.78
CA TYR A 247 6.02 10.32 12.42
C TYR A 247 4.87 10.42 11.40
N LEU A 248 4.90 11.45 10.56
CA LEU A 248 3.87 11.67 9.53
C LEU A 248 3.82 10.56 8.47
N LYS A 249 4.96 9.93 8.18
CA LYS A 249 5.08 8.79 7.27
C LYS A 249 4.78 7.44 7.94
N GLY A 250 4.50 7.43 9.25
CA GLY A 250 4.30 6.20 10.01
C GLY A 250 5.59 5.36 10.18
N LEU A 251 6.76 5.99 10.11
CA LEU A 251 8.08 5.38 10.27
C LEU A 251 8.54 5.43 11.74
N PRO A 252 9.64 4.72 12.11
CA PRO A 252 10.13 4.70 13.48
C PRO A 252 10.54 6.09 14.01
N VAL A 253 10.08 6.45 15.21
CA VAL A 253 10.39 7.72 15.90
C VAL A 253 10.86 7.55 17.34
N ASP A 254 10.41 6.50 18.04
CA ASP A 254 10.75 6.24 19.43
C ASP A 254 12.16 5.66 19.53
N THR A 255 13.13 6.47 19.94
CA THR A 255 14.55 6.10 20.00
C THR A 255 14.79 5.03 21.07
N LEU A 256 15.59 4.03 20.76
CA LEU A 256 16.05 3.02 21.71
C LEU A 256 17.22 3.60 22.51
N GLU A 257 17.08 3.72 23.83
CA GLU A 257 18.10 4.32 24.71
C GLU A 257 19.34 3.44 24.88
N GLU A 258 19.16 2.12 24.96
CA GLU A 258 20.24 1.14 25.11
C GLU A 258 20.42 0.31 23.85
N TYR A 259 21.27 0.74 22.93
CA TYR A 259 21.41 0.13 21.61
C TYR A 259 22.76 -0.56 21.33
N ALA A 260 23.74 -0.49 22.23
CA ALA A 260 25.07 -1.05 22.00
C ALA A 260 25.10 -2.54 21.53
N PRO A 261 24.29 -3.46 22.08
CA PRO A 261 24.22 -4.83 21.57
C PRO A 261 23.67 -4.91 20.14
N TYR A 262 22.76 -4.02 19.79
CA TYR A 262 22.13 -3.92 18.46
C TYR A 262 23.09 -3.33 17.43
N GLU A 263 23.88 -2.32 17.81
CA GLU A 263 24.93 -1.73 16.99
C GLU A 263 26.01 -2.77 16.63
N SER A 264 26.40 -3.58 17.59
CA SER A 264 27.35 -4.68 17.37
C SER A 264 26.83 -5.68 16.33
N LEU A 265 25.54 -5.98 16.31
CA LEU A 265 24.92 -6.84 15.30
C LEU A 265 24.99 -6.22 13.90
N ILE A 266 24.56 -4.95 13.75
CA ILE A 266 24.58 -4.25 12.45
C ILE A 266 26.00 -4.17 11.91
N THR A 267 26.99 -3.83 12.77
CA THR A 267 28.41 -3.82 12.41
C THR A 267 28.89 -5.18 11.93
N ALA A 268 28.54 -6.26 12.65
CA ALA A 268 28.92 -7.62 12.27
C ALA A 268 28.25 -8.05 10.95
N GLN A 269 27.02 -7.65 10.73
CA GLN A 269 26.27 -7.96 9.51
C GLN A 269 26.88 -7.24 8.29
N THR A 270 27.16 -5.94 8.42
CA THR A 270 27.83 -5.16 7.38
C THR A 270 29.19 -5.76 7.03
N ALA A 271 30.03 -6.06 8.05
CA ALA A 271 31.33 -6.69 7.83
C ALA A 271 31.23 -8.05 7.12
N ALA A 272 30.22 -8.87 7.46
CA ALA A 272 29.98 -10.15 6.80
C ALA A 272 29.58 -10.01 5.32
N ILE A 273 28.78 -9.00 4.99
CA ILE A 273 28.39 -8.67 3.60
C ILE A 273 29.63 -8.22 2.81
N GLU A 274 30.40 -7.29 3.34
CA GLU A 274 31.60 -6.73 2.68
C GLU A 274 32.71 -7.78 2.50
N ALA A 275 32.86 -8.69 3.50
CA ALA A 275 33.78 -9.84 3.41
C ALA A 275 33.24 -10.99 2.56
N LYS A 276 31.98 -10.94 2.13
CA LYS A 276 31.26 -12.02 1.43
C LYS A 276 31.29 -13.35 2.23
N ASP A 277 31.24 -13.24 3.58
CA ASP A 277 31.25 -14.38 4.47
C ASP A 277 29.81 -14.81 4.83
N LEU A 278 29.29 -15.77 4.04
CA LEU A 278 27.94 -16.29 4.20
C LEU A 278 27.70 -16.91 5.59
N LYS A 279 28.74 -17.55 6.17
CA LYS A 279 28.61 -18.15 7.50
C LYS A 279 28.51 -17.10 8.60
N ALA A 280 29.34 -16.06 8.52
CA ALA A 280 29.24 -14.92 9.44
C ALA A 280 27.90 -14.21 9.28
N TYR A 281 27.43 -13.97 8.04
CA TYR A 281 26.12 -13.41 7.78
C TYR A 281 24.99 -14.26 8.37
N ALA A 282 25.01 -15.58 8.12
CA ALA A 282 24.01 -16.52 8.67
C ALA A 282 23.95 -16.50 10.21
N ALA A 283 25.07 -16.21 10.87
CA ALA A 283 25.14 -16.09 12.33
C ALA A 283 24.46 -14.81 12.85
N THR A 284 24.21 -13.80 12.02
CA THR A 284 23.48 -12.58 12.40
C THR A 284 21.97 -12.76 12.36
N LEU A 285 21.46 -13.78 11.66
CA LEU A 285 20.04 -14.06 11.50
C LEU A 285 19.50 -14.96 12.60
N ALA A 286 18.31 -14.66 13.12
CA ALA A 286 17.59 -15.51 14.05
C ALA A 286 17.23 -16.87 13.42
N SER A 287 16.99 -17.91 14.24
CA SER A 287 16.57 -19.21 13.74
C SER A 287 15.19 -19.19 13.09
N ASN A 288 14.33 -18.27 13.51
CA ASN A 288 12.99 -18.01 12.98
C ASN A 288 12.93 -16.73 12.13
N TYR A 289 14.04 -16.39 11.47
CA TYR A 289 14.05 -15.26 10.54
C TYR A 289 13.02 -15.46 9.45
N HIS A 290 12.25 -14.39 9.20
CA HIS A 290 11.29 -14.33 8.10
C HIS A 290 11.11 -12.87 7.66
N GLU A 291 11.38 -12.61 6.40
CA GLU A 291 11.25 -11.29 5.78
C GLU A 291 10.43 -11.44 4.50
N ASN A 292 9.19 -10.95 4.51
CA ASN A 292 8.24 -11.16 3.41
C ASN A 292 8.10 -12.66 3.07
N GLU A 293 8.44 -13.07 1.84
CA GLU A 293 8.42 -14.47 1.39
C GLU A 293 9.66 -15.28 1.79
N LEU A 294 10.71 -14.65 2.32
CA LEU A 294 12.00 -15.31 2.55
C LEU A 294 12.14 -15.82 3.99
N ASP A 295 12.31 -17.11 4.15
CA ASP A 295 12.82 -17.67 5.37
C ASP A 295 14.37 -17.54 5.45
N LYS A 296 14.97 -18.00 6.55
CA LYS A 296 16.41 -17.91 6.74
C LYS A 296 17.20 -18.65 5.66
N SER A 297 16.73 -19.81 5.20
CA SER A 297 17.45 -20.62 4.19
C SER A 297 17.39 -19.96 2.82
N GLU A 298 16.25 -19.46 2.44
CA GLU A 298 16.02 -18.73 1.19
C GLU A 298 16.80 -17.41 1.16
N LYS A 299 16.82 -16.67 2.29
CA LYS A 299 17.67 -15.48 2.43
C LYS A 299 19.14 -15.79 2.23
N LEU A 300 19.62 -16.90 2.75
CA LEU A 300 21.03 -17.32 2.57
C LEU A 300 21.34 -17.68 1.12
N VAL A 301 20.43 -18.34 0.41
CA VAL A 301 20.58 -18.62 -1.04
C VAL A 301 20.66 -17.30 -1.83
N GLN A 302 19.80 -16.34 -1.50
CA GLN A 302 19.84 -15.02 -2.12
C GLN A 302 21.18 -14.29 -1.88
N MET A 303 21.69 -14.36 -0.63
CA MET A 303 22.97 -13.73 -0.28
C MET A 303 24.16 -14.44 -0.92
N GLU A 304 24.14 -15.78 -1.04
CA GLU A 304 25.16 -16.56 -1.71
C GLU A 304 25.28 -16.16 -3.19
N SER A 305 24.14 -16.07 -3.89
CA SER A 305 24.10 -15.60 -5.28
C SER A 305 24.63 -14.16 -5.40
N LEU A 306 24.28 -13.26 -4.50
CA LEU A 306 24.80 -11.90 -4.47
C LEU A 306 26.32 -11.87 -4.29
N PHE A 307 26.86 -12.72 -3.40
CA PHE A 307 28.30 -12.82 -3.14
C PHE A 307 29.07 -13.39 -4.32
N GLU A 308 28.47 -14.27 -5.13
CA GLU A 308 29.05 -14.80 -6.36
C GLU A 308 29.03 -13.77 -7.49
N ASP A 309 27.99 -12.94 -7.57
CA ASP A 309 27.75 -12.02 -8.66
C ASP A 309 28.72 -10.82 -8.71
N TYR A 310 29.28 -10.40 -7.58
CA TYR A 310 30.10 -9.21 -7.45
C TYR A 310 31.50 -9.51 -6.90
N ASP A 311 32.51 -8.78 -7.39
CA ASP A 311 33.90 -8.89 -6.92
C ASP A 311 34.03 -8.35 -5.49
N THR A 312 33.44 -7.18 -5.24
CA THR A 312 33.36 -6.54 -3.91
C THR A 312 31.96 -6.02 -3.62
N LEU A 313 31.62 -5.92 -2.35
CA LEU A 313 30.38 -5.34 -1.86
C LEU A 313 30.70 -4.28 -0.80
N SER A 314 29.88 -3.23 -0.71
CA SER A 314 29.91 -2.28 0.39
C SER A 314 28.50 -1.80 0.75
N VAL A 315 28.28 -1.54 2.05
CA VAL A 315 27.01 -1.05 2.59
C VAL A 315 27.22 0.38 3.08
N GLN A 316 26.36 1.28 2.63
CA GLN A 316 26.34 2.67 3.09
C GLN A 316 24.99 2.98 3.71
N ASP A 317 25.01 3.40 4.97
CA ASP A 317 23.84 3.76 5.75
C ASP A 317 23.88 5.25 6.11
N GLU A 318 22.88 5.99 5.63
CA GLU A 318 22.68 7.41 5.94
C GLU A 318 21.46 7.55 6.86
N ASN A 319 21.42 8.60 7.68
CA ASN A 319 20.32 8.92 8.61
C ASN A 319 19.91 7.72 9.50
N SER A 320 20.89 6.95 9.95
CA SER A 320 20.67 5.72 10.69
C SER A 320 20.42 5.93 12.18
N GLY A 321 19.72 4.98 12.80
CA GLY A 321 19.46 4.97 14.24
C GLY A 321 18.72 3.72 14.71
N PHE A 322 18.60 3.60 16.04
CA PHE A 322 17.89 2.49 16.68
C PHE A 322 16.62 3.02 17.34
N TYR A 323 15.50 2.30 17.10
CA TYR A 323 14.18 2.76 17.50
C TYR A 323 13.34 1.59 18.03
N ILE A 324 12.22 1.90 18.69
CA ILE A 324 11.12 0.97 18.91
C ILE A 324 10.06 1.26 17.84
N TYR A 325 9.74 0.26 17.05
CA TYR A 325 8.72 0.38 16.02
C TYR A 325 7.74 -0.80 16.10
N ARG A 326 6.45 -0.49 16.27
CA ARG A 326 5.39 -1.48 16.51
C ARG A 326 5.75 -2.46 17.64
N GLY A 327 6.30 -1.92 18.76
CA GLY A 327 6.71 -2.69 19.93
C GLY A 327 7.98 -3.54 19.78
N ARG A 328 8.68 -3.46 18.65
CA ARG A 328 9.90 -4.23 18.37
C ARG A 328 11.12 -3.30 18.22
N PRO A 329 12.31 -3.70 18.69
CA PRO A 329 13.52 -2.96 18.38
C PRO A 329 13.84 -3.09 16.89
N VAL A 330 14.18 -1.96 16.28
CA VAL A 330 14.58 -1.90 14.87
C VAL A 330 15.80 -1.01 14.68
N TYR A 331 16.59 -1.32 13.65
CA TYR A 331 17.52 -0.39 13.05
C TYR A 331 16.88 0.23 11.82
N PHE A 332 16.95 1.54 11.69
CA PHE A 332 16.41 2.30 10.58
C PHE A 332 17.53 3.07 9.88
N ALA A 333 17.55 3.04 8.56
CA ALA A 333 18.55 3.77 7.77
C ALA A 333 18.06 4.02 6.34
N SER A 334 18.64 5.03 5.67
CA SER A 334 18.66 5.08 4.20
C SER A 334 19.85 4.24 3.74
N ARG A 335 19.59 3.02 3.30
CA ARG A 335 20.64 2.02 2.98
C ARG A 335 20.90 1.93 1.50
N THR A 336 22.17 2.04 1.12
CA THR A 336 22.66 1.78 -0.24
C THR A 336 23.61 0.59 -0.21
N LEU A 337 23.35 -0.41 -1.06
CA LEU A 337 24.26 -1.52 -1.32
C LEU A 337 24.94 -1.28 -2.67
N LEU A 338 26.26 -1.24 -2.64
CA LEU A 338 27.12 -1.09 -3.82
C LEU A 338 27.84 -2.41 -4.11
N GLY A 339 28.06 -2.69 -5.37
CA GLY A 339 28.86 -3.84 -5.80
C GLY A 339 29.77 -3.48 -6.97
N THR A 340 31.00 -3.99 -6.96
CA THR A 340 31.92 -3.88 -8.09
C THR A 340 31.93 -5.18 -8.86
N LYS A 341 31.79 -5.12 -10.19
CA LYS A 341 31.90 -6.26 -11.10
C LYS A 341 32.75 -5.85 -12.30
N ASN A 342 33.84 -6.59 -12.56
CA ASN A 342 34.79 -6.29 -13.65
C ASN A 342 35.39 -4.87 -13.55
N GLY A 343 35.61 -4.34 -12.35
CA GLY A 343 36.14 -3.01 -12.10
C GLY A 343 35.13 -1.85 -12.22
N GLU A 344 33.88 -2.12 -12.53
CA GLU A 344 32.80 -1.12 -12.52
C GLU A 344 31.98 -1.21 -11.23
N GLU A 345 31.87 -0.09 -10.51
CA GLU A 345 30.99 0.03 -9.35
C GLU A 345 29.56 0.35 -9.80
N LYS A 346 28.58 -0.33 -9.17
CA LYS A 346 27.15 -0.16 -9.44
C LYS A 346 26.35 -0.14 -8.15
N ILE A 347 25.29 0.66 -8.12
CA ILE A 347 24.26 0.58 -7.07
C ILE A 347 23.43 -0.68 -7.34
N ILE A 348 23.50 -1.66 -6.43
CA ILE A 348 22.70 -2.88 -6.47
C ILE A 348 21.30 -2.58 -5.96
N SER A 349 21.22 -1.89 -4.81
CA SER A 349 19.94 -1.44 -4.25
C SER A 349 20.11 -0.13 -3.48
N LYS A 350 19.06 0.69 -3.47
CA LYS A 350 18.94 1.88 -2.62
C LYS A 350 17.56 1.87 -1.97
N ILE A 351 17.53 1.74 -0.65
CA ILE A 351 16.30 1.65 0.15
C ILE A 351 16.27 2.84 1.11
N PRO A 352 15.47 3.89 0.82
CA PRO A 352 15.46 5.13 1.60
C PRO A 352 14.99 4.94 3.05
N ASP A 353 14.04 4.03 3.25
CA ASP A 353 13.39 3.76 4.54
C ASP A 353 13.60 2.28 4.91
N CYS A 354 14.87 1.85 5.01
CA CYS A 354 15.24 0.48 5.38
C CYS A 354 14.99 0.25 6.87
N ILE A 355 14.16 -0.71 7.21
CA ILE A 355 13.85 -1.13 8.59
C ILE A 355 14.36 -2.56 8.79
N VAL A 356 15.35 -2.73 9.66
CA VAL A 356 15.88 -4.05 10.05
C VAL A 356 15.31 -4.40 11.41
N TYR A 357 14.45 -5.42 11.47
CA TYR A 357 13.80 -5.87 12.71
C TYR A 357 14.73 -6.76 13.53
N LEU A 358 14.88 -6.42 14.80
CA LEU A 358 15.83 -7.01 15.70
C LEU A 358 15.13 -7.81 16.82
N THR A 359 15.81 -8.83 17.35
CA THR A 359 15.29 -9.63 18.45
C THR A 359 16.40 -10.08 19.39
N ASN A 360 16.09 -10.18 20.68
CA ASN A 360 16.99 -10.78 21.67
C ASN A 360 16.82 -12.28 21.68
N THR A 361 17.92 -13.01 21.58
CA THR A 361 17.96 -14.46 21.69
C THR A 361 18.93 -14.89 22.77
N ILE A 362 18.92 -16.16 23.15
CA ILE A 362 19.93 -16.75 24.07
C ILE A 362 21.35 -16.65 23.51
N GLN A 363 21.52 -16.41 22.22
CA GLN A 363 22.80 -16.27 21.53
C GLN A 363 23.14 -14.78 21.24
N GLY A 364 22.45 -13.84 21.90
CA GLY A 364 22.57 -12.41 21.67
C GLY A 364 21.54 -11.86 20.71
N VAL A 365 21.72 -10.62 20.30
CA VAL A 365 20.83 -9.93 19.35
C VAL A 365 20.96 -10.54 17.96
N LYS A 366 19.85 -10.69 17.26
CA LYS A 366 19.75 -11.21 15.89
C LYS A 366 18.79 -10.36 15.07
N GLU A 367 18.98 -10.36 13.75
CA GLU A 367 17.95 -9.92 12.81
C GLU A 367 16.87 -11.01 12.70
N GLN A 368 15.61 -10.61 12.83
CA GLN A 368 14.47 -11.53 12.76
C GLN A 368 13.65 -11.36 11.48
N GLY A 369 13.81 -10.25 10.78
CA GLY A 369 12.95 -9.86 9.69
C GLY A 369 11.62 -9.26 10.17
N ASN A 370 10.82 -8.78 9.23
CA ASN A 370 9.54 -8.14 9.54
C ASN A 370 8.46 -9.11 10.03
N LEU A 371 8.64 -10.40 9.79
CA LEU A 371 7.64 -11.46 10.02
C LEU A 371 6.36 -11.23 9.23
N SER A 372 6.41 -10.45 8.16
CA SER A 372 5.25 -10.18 7.31
C SER A 372 4.83 -11.44 6.55
N HIS A 373 3.54 -11.61 6.47
CA HIS A 373 2.89 -12.66 5.68
C HIS A 373 2.14 -12.05 4.47
N CYS A 374 2.47 -10.79 4.11
CA CYS A 374 1.86 -10.08 3.01
C CYS A 374 2.94 -9.51 2.08
N TYR A 375 2.99 -9.98 0.82
CA TYR A 375 4.05 -9.64 -0.13
C TYR A 375 3.57 -9.73 -1.58
N SER A 376 4.36 -9.20 -2.50
CA SER A 376 4.06 -9.20 -3.94
C SER A 376 4.87 -10.26 -4.66
N VAL A 377 4.22 -10.98 -5.55
CA VAL A 377 4.78 -12.08 -6.34
C VAL A 377 4.68 -11.77 -7.83
N LYS A 378 5.77 -11.99 -8.56
CA LYS A 378 5.79 -11.97 -10.02
C LYS A 378 5.72 -13.40 -10.55
N TYR A 379 4.88 -13.63 -11.53
CA TYR A 379 4.74 -14.94 -12.16
C TYR A 379 4.53 -14.81 -13.67
N THR A 380 4.69 -15.90 -14.39
CA THR A 380 4.40 -15.96 -15.83
C THR A 380 2.98 -16.49 -16.00
N SER A 381 2.11 -15.73 -16.66
CA SER A 381 0.74 -16.15 -16.92
C SER A 381 0.66 -17.51 -17.63
N HIS A 382 -0.22 -18.38 -17.16
CA HIS A 382 -0.49 -19.69 -17.75
C HIS A 382 -1.40 -19.59 -18.99
N LEU A 383 -2.08 -18.44 -19.18
CA LEU A 383 -2.95 -18.22 -20.33
C LEU A 383 -2.16 -18.04 -21.63
N LYS A 384 -2.53 -18.82 -22.64
CA LYS A 384 -1.91 -18.73 -23.98
C LYS A 384 -2.10 -17.35 -24.59
N GLU A 385 -3.23 -16.71 -24.36
CA GLU A 385 -3.58 -15.38 -24.83
C GLU A 385 -2.67 -14.29 -24.24
N MET A 386 -2.07 -14.54 -23.08
CA MET A 386 -1.08 -13.64 -22.43
C MET A 386 0.34 -13.82 -23.00
N ASN A 387 0.58 -14.82 -23.81
CA ASN A 387 1.85 -15.06 -24.52
C ASN A 387 3.10 -14.98 -23.62
N GLY A 388 3.04 -15.57 -22.43
CA GLY A 388 4.15 -15.56 -21.45
C GLY A 388 4.37 -14.21 -20.77
N LYS A 389 3.34 -13.34 -20.75
CA LYS A 389 3.42 -12.05 -20.04
C LYS A 389 3.73 -12.28 -18.56
N GLN A 390 4.69 -11.53 -18.05
CA GLN A 390 4.95 -11.44 -16.61
C GLN A 390 3.85 -10.59 -15.97
N LEU A 391 3.18 -11.16 -14.99
CA LEU A 391 2.14 -10.52 -14.19
C LEU A 391 2.57 -10.49 -12.73
N GLN A 392 1.82 -9.78 -11.91
CA GLN A 392 2.08 -9.63 -10.48
C GLN A 392 0.77 -9.71 -9.71
N TYR A 393 0.83 -10.29 -8.52
CA TYR A 393 -0.21 -10.19 -7.51
C TYR A 393 0.41 -9.94 -6.15
N SER A 394 -0.34 -9.34 -5.24
CA SER A 394 -0.02 -9.35 -3.82
C SER A 394 -0.81 -10.45 -3.13
N ILE A 395 -0.24 -11.06 -2.09
CA ILE A 395 -0.89 -12.11 -1.33
C ILE A 395 -0.72 -11.85 0.16
N TYR A 396 -1.79 -12.08 0.92
CA TYR A 396 -1.75 -12.18 2.37
C TYR A 396 -1.93 -13.63 2.78
N LEU A 397 -1.02 -14.13 3.62
CA LEU A 397 -1.09 -15.45 4.25
C LEU A 397 -1.45 -15.29 5.73
N PRO A 398 -2.34 -16.12 6.28
CA PRO A 398 -2.78 -15.97 7.67
C PRO A 398 -1.67 -16.30 8.67
N PRO A 399 -1.75 -15.82 9.94
CA PRO A 399 -0.66 -15.95 10.92
C PRO A 399 -0.20 -17.38 11.22
N SER A 400 -1.07 -18.36 11.02
CA SER A 400 -0.71 -19.77 11.23
C SER A 400 -0.07 -20.44 10.00
N TYR A 401 -0.02 -19.76 8.83
CA TYR A 401 0.39 -20.38 7.57
C TYR A 401 1.74 -21.10 7.67
N TYR A 402 2.80 -20.44 8.07
CA TYR A 402 4.12 -21.06 8.18
C TYR A 402 4.30 -21.95 9.44
N ARG A 403 3.47 -21.77 10.47
CA ARG A 403 3.52 -22.58 11.70
C ARG A 403 2.82 -23.92 11.58
N HIS A 404 1.89 -24.05 10.62
CA HIS A 404 1.06 -25.25 10.41
C HIS A 404 1.14 -25.71 8.95
N PRO A 405 2.26 -26.34 8.54
CA PRO A 405 2.48 -26.76 7.15
C PRO A 405 1.47 -27.82 6.67
N GLU A 406 0.81 -28.50 7.59
CA GLU A 406 -0.25 -29.49 7.31
C GLU A 406 -1.61 -28.86 7.00
N LYS A 407 -1.77 -27.56 7.25
CA LYS A 407 -3.07 -26.88 7.14
C LYS A 407 -3.24 -26.25 5.77
N SER A 408 -4.44 -26.38 5.20
CA SER A 408 -4.90 -25.63 4.01
C SER A 408 -5.95 -24.60 4.39
N TYR A 409 -6.10 -23.55 3.56
CA TYR A 409 -6.87 -22.35 3.88
C TYR A 409 -7.86 -22.03 2.77
N PRO A 410 -9.05 -21.48 3.09
CA PRO A 410 -9.91 -20.88 2.08
C PRO A 410 -9.25 -19.63 1.49
N VAL A 411 -9.71 -19.21 0.32
CA VAL A 411 -9.11 -18.11 -0.44
C VAL A 411 -10.16 -17.06 -0.79
N VAL A 412 -9.81 -15.77 -0.60
CA VAL A 412 -10.58 -14.64 -1.12
C VAL A 412 -9.73 -13.88 -2.14
N TYR A 413 -10.26 -13.70 -3.34
CA TYR A 413 -9.65 -12.88 -4.39
C TYR A 413 -10.20 -11.46 -4.26
N LEU A 414 -9.33 -10.47 -3.98
CA LEU A 414 -9.71 -9.08 -3.74
C LEU A 414 -9.29 -8.20 -4.93
N LEU A 415 -10.27 -7.74 -5.67
CA LEU A 415 -10.08 -7.03 -6.94
C LEU A 415 -10.00 -5.51 -6.75
N HIS A 416 -8.95 -4.90 -7.28
CA HIS A 416 -8.68 -3.47 -7.16
C HIS A 416 -9.60 -2.58 -8.02
N GLY A 417 -9.70 -1.30 -7.66
CA GLY A 417 -10.41 -0.27 -8.42
C GLY A 417 -9.66 0.20 -9.67
N ILE A 418 -10.28 1.10 -10.42
CA ILE A 418 -9.67 1.71 -11.62
C ILE A 418 -8.41 2.50 -11.22
N ASN A 419 -7.40 2.48 -12.09
CA ASN A 419 -6.10 3.13 -11.90
C ASN A 419 -5.32 2.68 -10.65
N SER A 420 -5.69 1.57 -10.03
CA SER A 420 -5.05 0.97 -8.88
C SER A 420 -4.40 -0.36 -9.22
N THR A 421 -3.80 -1.00 -8.24
CA THR A 421 -3.20 -2.34 -8.32
C THR A 421 -3.48 -3.11 -7.03
N GLY A 422 -3.21 -4.42 -7.01
CA GLY A 422 -3.30 -5.23 -5.79
C GLY A 422 -2.38 -4.72 -4.67
N ASP A 423 -1.26 -4.09 -5.02
CA ASP A 423 -0.31 -3.54 -4.04
C ASP A 423 -0.88 -2.37 -3.22
N SER A 424 -1.92 -1.67 -3.71
CA SER A 424 -2.56 -0.60 -2.94
C SER A 424 -3.25 -1.12 -1.67
N PHE A 425 -3.80 -2.32 -1.69
CA PHE A 425 -4.35 -2.94 -0.47
C PHE A 425 -3.28 -3.20 0.60
N VAL A 426 -2.05 -3.46 0.17
CA VAL A 426 -0.91 -3.69 1.06
C VAL A 426 -0.37 -2.35 1.58
N ASN A 427 -0.04 -1.44 0.68
CA ASN A 427 0.74 -0.24 0.98
C ASN A 427 -0.11 0.93 1.51
N VAL A 428 -1.38 1.01 1.09
CA VAL A 428 -2.29 2.11 1.46
C VAL A 428 -3.31 1.64 2.49
N ASP A 429 -3.94 0.49 2.26
CA ASP A 429 -5.03 0.00 3.11
C ASP A 429 -4.54 -0.84 4.29
N HIS A 430 -3.25 -1.22 4.32
CA HIS A 430 -2.63 -2.02 5.38
C HIS A 430 -3.42 -3.30 5.67
N ILE A 431 -3.76 -4.04 4.61
CA ILE A 431 -4.63 -5.22 4.67
C ILE A 431 -4.11 -6.30 5.65
N GLU A 432 -2.78 -6.45 5.78
CA GLU A 432 -2.18 -7.41 6.70
C GLU A 432 -2.57 -7.12 8.16
N ASP A 433 -2.37 -5.89 8.61
CA ASP A 433 -2.69 -5.47 9.98
C ASP A 433 -4.18 -5.67 10.28
N ARG A 434 -5.03 -5.38 9.30
CA ARG A 434 -6.49 -5.51 9.43
C ARG A 434 -6.93 -6.97 9.49
N MET A 435 -6.45 -7.80 8.57
CA MET A 435 -6.76 -9.23 8.56
C MET A 435 -6.29 -9.89 9.86
N ASN A 436 -5.05 -9.62 10.28
CA ASN A 436 -4.51 -10.11 11.55
C ASN A 436 -5.37 -9.67 12.73
N GLY A 437 -5.76 -8.39 12.80
CA GLY A 437 -6.62 -7.86 13.86
C GLY A 437 -8.01 -8.51 13.89
N TRP A 438 -8.64 -8.74 12.74
CA TRP A 438 -9.95 -9.41 12.68
C TRP A 438 -9.87 -10.90 13.04
N ILE A 439 -8.80 -11.59 12.67
CA ILE A 439 -8.54 -12.99 13.03
C ILE A 439 -8.29 -13.09 14.56
N GLU A 440 -7.40 -12.27 15.10
CA GLU A 440 -7.08 -12.22 16.52
C GLU A 440 -8.33 -11.87 17.37
N ALA A 441 -9.11 -10.92 16.90
CA ALA A 441 -10.41 -10.60 17.52
C ALA A 441 -11.47 -11.72 17.35
N GLY A 442 -11.19 -12.79 16.59
CA GLY A 442 -12.12 -13.89 16.29
C GLY A 442 -13.35 -13.43 15.51
N GLN A 443 -13.24 -12.35 14.74
CA GLN A 443 -14.30 -11.86 13.87
C GLN A 443 -14.40 -12.65 12.59
N ILE A 444 -13.26 -13.15 12.11
CA ILE A 444 -13.14 -13.99 10.91
C ILE A 444 -12.23 -15.19 11.20
N GLN A 445 -12.38 -16.24 10.40
CA GLN A 445 -11.44 -17.36 10.36
C GLN A 445 -10.23 -17.03 9.49
N GLU A 446 -9.14 -17.75 9.69
CA GLU A 446 -7.94 -17.63 8.86
C GLU A 446 -8.25 -17.99 7.41
N MET A 447 -7.82 -17.13 6.49
CA MET A 447 -7.95 -17.29 5.04
C MET A 447 -6.80 -16.62 4.32
N ILE A 448 -6.48 -17.08 3.14
CA ILE A 448 -5.57 -16.42 2.20
C ILE A 448 -6.33 -15.30 1.49
N VAL A 449 -5.71 -14.13 1.28
CA VAL A 449 -6.27 -13.07 0.43
C VAL A 449 -5.32 -12.82 -0.73
N VAL A 450 -5.82 -12.97 -1.95
CA VAL A 450 -5.07 -12.74 -3.19
C VAL A 450 -5.52 -11.44 -3.82
N MET A 451 -4.60 -10.57 -4.14
CA MET A 451 -4.84 -9.23 -4.69
C MET A 451 -4.15 -9.11 -6.05
N PRO A 452 -4.81 -9.57 -7.15
CA PRO A 452 -4.20 -9.60 -8.48
C PRO A 452 -4.07 -8.20 -9.08
N ASN A 453 -3.02 -7.98 -9.89
CA ASN A 453 -2.88 -6.82 -10.76
C ASN A 453 -3.45 -7.15 -12.14
N SER A 454 -4.66 -6.69 -12.43
CA SER A 454 -5.44 -7.11 -13.61
C SER A 454 -5.74 -5.95 -14.56
N GLY A 455 -4.70 -5.17 -14.90
CA GLY A 455 -4.82 -4.00 -15.77
C GLY A 455 -5.54 -2.82 -15.11
N LYS A 456 -4.93 -1.66 -15.17
CA LYS A 456 -5.40 -0.46 -14.43
C LYS A 456 -6.83 -0.01 -14.80
N ASN A 457 -7.30 -0.33 -16.01
CA ASN A 457 -8.62 0.06 -16.53
C ASN A 457 -9.26 -1.07 -17.33
N SER A 458 -9.12 -2.31 -16.89
CA SER A 458 -9.58 -3.50 -17.62
C SER A 458 -11.09 -3.77 -17.47
N PHE A 459 -11.70 -3.26 -16.40
CA PHE A 459 -13.03 -3.66 -15.95
C PHE A 459 -13.21 -5.18 -15.85
N TYR A 460 -12.08 -5.90 -15.69
CA TYR A 460 -12.05 -7.37 -15.61
C TYR A 460 -12.79 -8.05 -16.77
N ARG A 461 -12.61 -7.53 -17.98
CA ARG A 461 -13.25 -8.03 -19.20
C ARG A 461 -12.23 -8.69 -20.10
N ASP A 462 -12.66 -9.73 -20.80
CA ASP A 462 -11.87 -10.30 -21.89
C ASP A 462 -12.04 -9.42 -23.13
N THR A 463 -10.92 -8.93 -23.62
CA THR A 463 -10.79 -8.20 -24.89
C THR A 463 -9.75 -8.90 -25.75
N GLU A 464 -9.58 -8.48 -27.00
CA GLU A 464 -8.52 -9.00 -27.86
C GLU A 464 -7.14 -8.79 -27.22
N ALA A 465 -6.17 -9.63 -27.59
CA ALA A 465 -4.85 -9.72 -27.00
C ALA A 465 -4.22 -8.34 -26.73
N PRO A 466 -3.46 -8.18 -25.63
CA PRO A 466 -2.85 -6.91 -25.30
C PRO A 466 -1.99 -6.41 -26.43
N ASP A 467 -2.28 -5.21 -26.95
CA ASP A 467 -1.54 -4.54 -28.01
C ASP A 467 -0.17 -4.02 -27.53
N GLY A 468 0.24 -4.36 -26.31
CA GLY A 468 1.49 -3.98 -25.68
C GLY A 468 1.57 -2.51 -25.23
N VAL A 469 0.59 -1.70 -25.59
CA VAL A 469 0.57 -0.26 -25.32
C VAL A 469 -0.46 0.09 -24.23
N ASN A 470 -1.51 -0.72 -24.09
CA ASN A 470 -2.61 -0.41 -23.17
C ASN A 470 -2.87 -1.58 -22.22
N ASP A 471 -2.58 -1.39 -20.94
CA ASP A 471 -2.79 -2.39 -19.89
C ASP A 471 -4.28 -2.69 -19.63
N SER A 472 -5.18 -2.01 -20.34
CA SER A 472 -6.63 -2.20 -20.26
C SER A 472 -7.13 -3.36 -21.13
N SER A 473 -6.38 -3.75 -22.17
CA SER A 473 -6.75 -4.81 -23.11
C SER A 473 -6.12 -6.15 -22.73
N GLY A 474 -6.86 -7.25 -22.86
CA GLY A 474 -6.39 -8.59 -22.57
C GLY A 474 -7.48 -9.51 -22.02
N PRO A 475 -7.17 -10.78 -21.76
CA PRO A 475 -8.11 -11.75 -21.21
C PRO A 475 -8.25 -11.62 -19.67
N TRP A 476 -8.64 -10.43 -19.19
CA TRP A 476 -8.61 -10.10 -17.77
C TRP A 476 -9.68 -10.81 -16.94
N ALA A 477 -10.80 -11.23 -17.52
CA ALA A 477 -11.74 -12.11 -16.84
C ALA A 477 -11.12 -13.50 -16.63
N LYS A 478 -10.58 -14.10 -17.70
CA LYS A 478 -9.89 -15.41 -17.65
C LYS A 478 -8.69 -15.38 -16.71
N HIS A 479 -7.97 -14.24 -16.67
CA HIS A 479 -6.89 -14.05 -15.71
C HIS A 479 -7.36 -14.27 -14.27
N ILE A 480 -8.56 -13.82 -13.88
CA ILE A 480 -9.06 -14.03 -12.52
C ILE A 480 -9.50 -15.48 -12.30
N TYR A 481 -10.42 -16.01 -13.13
CA TYR A 481 -11.08 -17.28 -12.81
C TYR A 481 -10.37 -18.54 -13.32
N LEU A 482 -9.34 -18.39 -14.17
CA LEU A 482 -8.50 -19.51 -14.63
C LEU A 482 -7.05 -19.34 -14.14
N ASP A 483 -6.37 -18.29 -14.61
CA ASP A 483 -4.94 -18.09 -14.43
C ASP A 483 -4.55 -17.95 -12.95
N MET A 484 -5.19 -17.01 -12.25
CA MET A 484 -4.93 -16.80 -10.82
C MET A 484 -5.36 -17.99 -9.96
N VAL A 485 -6.44 -18.67 -10.28
CA VAL A 485 -6.88 -19.85 -9.53
C VAL A 485 -5.85 -20.98 -9.67
N GLU A 486 -5.35 -21.24 -10.90
CA GLU A 486 -4.32 -22.23 -11.16
C GLU A 486 -3.00 -21.88 -10.44
N GLU A 487 -2.56 -20.62 -10.56
CA GLU A 487 -1.34 -20.10 -9.91
C GLU A 487 -1.41 -20.29 -8.39
N ILE A 488 -2.51 -19.88 -7.77
CA ILE A 488 -2.65 -19.91 -6.32
C ILE A 488 -2.83 -21.31 -5.78
N ASP A 489 -3.64 -22.16 -6.42
CA ASP A 489 -3.85 -23.53 -5.97
C ASP A 489 -2.60 -24.41 -6.18
N THR A 490 -1.73 -24.06 -7.15
CA THR A 490 -0.47 -24.76 -7.39
C THR A 490 0.60 -24.40 -6.37
N ASN A 491 0.70 -23.13 -5.98
CA ASN A 491 1.84 -22.63 -5.20
C ASN A 491 1.54 -22.47 -3.71
N TYR A 492 0.25 -22.46 -3.31
CA TYR A 492 -0.15 -22.26 -1.92
C TYR A 492 -1.05 -23.38 -1.39
N ARG A 493 -1.08 -23.52 -0.08
CA ARG A 493 -1.92 -24.53 0.60
C ARG A 493 -3.36 -24.04 0.70
N THR A 494 -4.09 -24.18 -0.39
CA THR A 494 -5.49 -23.81 -0.50
C THR A 494 -6.42 -25.00 -0.23
N LEU A 495 -7.65 -24.69 0.17
CA LEU A 495 -8.78 -25.60 0.03
C LEU A 495 -9.30 -25.40 -1.39
N ALA A 496 -8.75 -26.17 -2.35
CA ALA A 496 -8.94 -26.01 -3.79
C ALA A 496 -10.33 -26.44 -4.28
N ASP A 497 -11.39 -26.00 -3.60
CA ASP A 497 -12.79 -26.28 -3.90
C ASP A 497 -13.55 -24.94 -4.01
N PRO A 498 -14.49 -24.79 -4.95
CA PRO A 498 -15.32 -23.58 -5.09
C PRO A 498 -16.01 -23.14 -3.79
N GLU A 499 -16.40 -24.09 -2.93
CA GLU A 499 -17.03 -23.81 -1.63
C GLU A 499 -16.12 -23.07 -0.65
N PHE A 500 -14.81 -23.05 -0.92
CA PHE A 500 -13.81 -22.33 -0.13
C PHE A 500 -13.13 -21.18 -0.91
N ARG A 501 -13.72 -20.75 -2.04
CA ARG A 501 -13.27 -19.58 -2.79
C ARG A 501 -14.30 -18.47 -2.76
N GLY A 502 -13.86 -17.32 -2.25
CA GLY A 502 -14.60 -16.07 -2.31
C GLY A 502 -13.96 -15.09 -3.29
N ILE A 503 -14.77 -14.14 -3.74
CA ILE A 503 -14.29 -13.01 -4.55
C ILE A 503 -14.89 -11.71 -4.03
N SER A 504 -14.02 -10.76 -3.74
CA SER A 504 -14.33 -9.39 -3.29
C SER A 504 -13.78 -8.38 -4.27
N GLY A 505 -14.32 -7.17 -4.26
CA GLY A 505 -13.74 -6.10 -5.07
C GLY A 505 -14.37 -4.74 -4.81
N ILE A 506 -13.60 -3.71 -5.15
CA ILE A 506 -14.00 -2.31 -4.96
C ILE A 506 -14.16 -1.61 -6.31
N SER A 507 -15.18 -0.78 -6.49
CA SER A 507 -15.36 0.05 -7.69
C SER A 507 -15.31 -0.79 -8.98
N MET A 508 -14.31 -0.58 -9.85
CA MET A 508 -14.05 -1.43 -11.02
C MET A 508 -13.95 -2.92 -10.62
N GLY A 509 -13.26 -3.24 -9.52
CA GLY A 509 -13.16 -4.59 -8.98
C GLY A 509 -14.50 -5.13 -8.47
N GLY A 510 -15.33 -4.28 -7.84
CA GLY A 510 -16.69 -4.63 -7.46
C GLY A 510 -17.56 -4.98 -8.67
N SER A 511 -17.40 -4.26 -9.79
CA SER A 511 -18.00 -4.64 -11.07
C SER A 511 -17.42 -5.96 -11.59
N GLY A 512 -16.11 -6.19 -11.38
CA GLY A 512 -15.43 -7.46 -11.69
C GLY A 512 -16.02 -8.64 -10.91
N VAL A 513 -16.33 -8.47 -9.63
CA VAL A 513 -17.06 -9.50 -8.85
C VAL A 513 -18.37 -9.86 -9.53
N CYS A 514 -19.11 -8.86 -10.02
CA CYS A 514 -20.37 -9.10 -10.73
C CYS A 514 -20.16 -9.79 -12.07
N THR A 515 -19.21 -9.32 -12.89
CA THR A 515 -19.01 -9.78 -14.27
C THR A 515 -18.21 -11.07 -14.38
N VAL A 516 -17.30 -11.33 -13.44
CA VAL A 516 -16.45 -12.53 -13.40
C VAL A 516 -16.95 -13.50 -12.34
N GLY A 517 -17.02 -13.07 -11.08
CA GLY A 517 -17.36 -13.95 -9.97
C GLY A 517 -18.75 -14.56 -10.11
N MET A 518 -19.79 -13.72 -10.18
CA MET A 518 -21.18 -14.19 -10.21
C MET A 518 -21.54 -14.99 -11.46
N THR A 519 -20.77 -14.85 -12.55
CA THR A 519 -21.00 -15.63 -13.80
C THR A 519 -20.24 -16.96 -13.82
N HIS A 520 -19.36 -17.20 -12.84
CA HIS A 520 -18.58 -18.43 -12.68
C HIS A 520 -18.80 -19.08 -11.30
N PRO A 521 -20.04 -19.51 -10.96
CA PRO A 521 -20.34 -20.15 -9.69
C PRO A 521 -19.66 -21.52 -9.51
N GLU A 522 -19.14 -22.09 -10.58
CA GLU A 522 -18.28 -23.27 -10.55
C GLU A 522 -16.87 -22.99 -10.03
N VAL A 523 -16.50 -21.72 -9.90
CA VAL A 523 -15.18 -21.29 -9.38
C VAL A 523 -15.31 -20.60 -8.02
N PHE A 524 -16.30 -19.71 -7.88
CA PHE A 524 -16.53 -18.92 -6.68
C PHE A 524 -17.95 -19.12 -6.15
N THR A 525 -18.12 -19.14 -4.83
CA THR A 525 -19.43 -19.36 -4.20
C THR A 525 -19.80 -18.31 -3.14
N SER A 526 -18.89 -17.37 -2.84
CA SER A 526 -19.18 -16.19 -2.01
C SER A 526 -18.66 -14.91 -2.66
N TYR A 527 -19.46 -13.85 -2.65
CA TYR A 527 -19.28 -12.65 -3.47
C TYR A 527 -19.46 -11.40 -2.63
N ALA A 528 -18.49 -10.49 -2.70
CA ALA A 528 -18.62 -9.20 -2.05
C ALA A 528 -18.27 -8.05 -2.99
N THR A 529 -19.20 -7.12 -3.19
CA THR A 529 -18.98 -5.95 -4.03
C THR A 529 -19.14 -4.67 -3.20
N HIS A 530 -18.07 -3.87 -3.20
CA HIS A 530 -18.04 -2.55 -2.59
C HIS A 530 -18.09 -1.48 -3.69
N MET A 531 -19.12 -0.65 -3.69
CA MET A 531 -19.31 0.43 -4.66
C MET A 531 -19.14 -0.06 -6.12
N GLY A 532 -19.53 -1.31 -6.39
CA GLY A 532 -19.42 -1.92 -7.72
C GLY A 532 -20.69 -1.75 -8.52
N ALA A 533 -20.55 -1.34 -9.77
CA ALA A 533 -21.69 -1.32 -10.66
C ALA A 533 -22.14 -2.74 -10.99
N VAL A 534 -23.43 -3.01 -10.87
CA VAL A 534 -24.06 -4.26 -11.35
C VAL A 534 -24.49 -4.06 -12.80
N PRO A 535 -23.77 -4.61 -13.79
CA PRO A 535 -24.13 -4.44 -15.19
C PRO A 535 -25.47 -5.10 -15.55
N GLU A 536 -26.15 -4.58 -16.55
CA GLU A 536 -27.47 -5.08 -16.95
C GLU A 536 -27.43 -6.56 -17.38
N ASN A 537 -26.40 -6.96 -18.10
CA ASN A 537 -26.22 -8.38 -18.50
C ASN A 537 -26.06 -9.29 -17.29
N VAL A 538 -25.42 -8.85 -16.20
CA VAL A 538 -25.33 -9.62 -14.93
C VAL A 538 -26.70 -9.70 -14.26
N SER A 539 -27.45 -8.60 -14.22
CA SER A 539 -28.83 -8.60 -13.71
C SER A 539 -29.73 -9.59 -14.50
N ILE A 540 -29.57 -9.64 -15.82
CA ILE A 540 -30.26 -10.61 -16.66
C ILE A 540 -29.83 -12.04 -16.33
N TYR A 541 -28.52 -12.29 -16.21
CA TYR A 541 -27.95 -13.58 -15.82
C TYR A 541 -28.50 -14.05 -14.46
N MET A 542 -28.46 -13.19 -13.46
CA MET A 542 -28.99 -13.50 -12.12
C MET A 542 -30.47 -13.91 -12.19
N LYS A 543 -31.28 -13.16 -12.95
CA LYS A 543 -32.70 -13.49 -13.16
C LYS A 543 -32.89 -14.82 -13.88
N SER A 544 -32.02 -15.19 -14.82
CA SER A 544 -32.07 -16.47 -15.51
C SER A 544 -31.75 -17.66 -14.60
N LYS A 545 -30.84 -17.46 -13.62
CA LYS A 545 -30.45 -18.48 -12.64
C LYS A 545 -31.48 -18.65 -11.52
N GLY A 546 -32.17 -17.60 -11.15
CA GLY A 546 -33.23 -17.63 -10.14
C GLY A 546 -32.78 -18.32 -8.86
N LYS A 547 -33.56 -19.32 -8.40
CA LYS A 547 -33.31 -20.00 -7.10
C LYS A 547 -32.00 -20.81 -7.04
N GLU A 548 -31.28 -21.03 -8.14
CA GLU A 548 -29.95 -21.65 -8.09
C GLU A 548 -28.97 -20.84 -7.26
N LEU A 549 -29.16 -19.51 -7.21
CA LEU A 549 -28.32 -18.58 -6.44
C LEU A 549 -28.53 -18.69 -4.91
N ASN A 550 -29.52 -19.44 -4.42
CA ASN A 550 -29.78 -19.56 -2.97
C ASN A 550 -28.67 -20.29 -2.19
N LYS A 551 -27.81 -21.02 -2.90
CA LYS A 551 -26.67 -21.72 -2.31
C LYS A 551 -25.46 -20.82 -2.10
N LEU A 552 -25.48 -19.63 -2.71
CA LEU A 552 -24.40 -18.68 -2.74
C LEU A 552 -24.60 -17.60 -1.66
N ASP A 553 -23.52 -16.96 -1.28
CA ASP A 553 -23.51 -15.88 -0.28
C ASP A 553 -23.06 -14.57 -0.93
N PHE A 554 -23.75 -13.49 -0.56
CA PHE A 554 -23.52 -12.17 -1.15
C PHE A 554 -23.35 -11.10 -0.07
N TYR A 555 -22.45 -10.17 -0.33
CA TYR A 555 -22.36 -8.88 0.33
C TYR A 555 -22.34 -7.76 -0.71
N MET A 556 -23.16 -6.73 -0.50
CA MET A 556 -23.23 -5.60 -1.44
C MET A 556 -23.36 -4.29 -0.66
N ASP A 557 -22.50 -3.32 -0.91
CA ASP A 557 -22.67 -1.97 -0.38
C ASP A 557 -22.41 -0.89 -1.43
N CYS A 558 -23.04 0.28 -1.22
CA CYS A 558 -22.81 1.47 -2.01
C CYS A 558 -23.14 2.72 -1.20
N GLY A 559 -22.38 3.80 -1.44
CA GLY A 559 -22.62 5.08 -0.79
C GLY A 559 -23.85 5.78 -1.36
N LEU A 560 -24.68 6.39 -0.50
CA LEU A 560 -25.84 7.19 -0.94
C LEU A 560 -25.44 8.44 -1.72
N GLN A 561 -24.21 8.93 -1.52
CA GLN A 561 -23.61 10.06 -2.23
C GLN A 561 -22.60 9.59 -3.30
N ASP A 562 -22.60 8.32 -3.64
CA ASP A 562 -21.75 7.77 -4.71
C ASP A 562 -22.21 8.36 -6.06
N GLN A 563 -21.30 9.05 -6.74
CA GLN A 563 -21.58 9.69 -8.03
C GLN A 563 -21.02 8.89 -9.22
N MET A 564 -20.20 7.86 -8.93
CA MET A 564 -19.62 6.99 -9.96
C MET A 564 -20.50 5.76 -10.21
N VAL A 565 -21.17 5.28 -9.17
CA VAL A 565 -22.04 4.11 -9.21
C VAL A 565 -23.41 4.47 -8.67
N ASP A 566 -24.46 4.23 -9.45
CA ASP A 566 -25.83 4.47 -8.99
C ASP A 566 -26.22 3.50 -7.87
N PRO A 567 -26.44 3.99 -6.63
CA PRO A 567 -26.80 3.12 -5.50
C PRO A 567 -28.11 2.34 -5.71
N ASN A 568 -28.99 2.83 -6.59
CA ASN A 568 -30.23 2.12 -6.91
C ASN A 568 -29.97 0.81 -7.62
N ARG A 569 -28.92 0.69 -8.42
CA ARG A 569 -28.52 -0.57 -9.06
C ARG A 569 -28.11 -1.63 -8.03
N THR A 570 -27.36 -1.23 -7.01
CA THR A 570 -27.02 -2.11 -5.89
C THR A 570 -28.28 -2.53 -5.14
N ARG A 571 -29.20 -1.59 -4.85
CA ARG A 571 -30.49 -1.87 -4.21
C ARG A 571 -31.33 -2.87 -5.01
N GLU A 572 -31.51 -2.65 -6.30
CA GLU A 572 -32.30 -3.52 -7.17
C GLU A 572 -31.75 -4.96 -7.21
N ALA A 573 -30.42 -5.09 -7.34
CA ALA A 573 -29.77 -6.39 -7.35
C ALA A 573 -29.91 -7.10 -6.00
N ALA A 574 -29.71 -6.39 -4.89
CA ALA A 574 -29.84 -6.94 -3.55
C ALA A 574 -31.28 -7.39 -3.25
N GLN A 575 -32.27 -6.54 -3.55
CA GLN A 575 -33.69 -6.87 -3.37
C GLN A 575 -34.13 -8.07 -4.24
N TYR A 576 -33.57 -8.19 -5.45
CA TYR A 576 -33.81 -9.37 -6.27
C TYR A 576 -33.28 -10.64 -5.57
N LEU A 577 -32.02 -10.61 -5.08
CA LEU A 577 -31.41 -11.74 -4.36
C LEU A 577 -32.21 -12.12 -3.11
N GLU A 578 -32.67 -11.14 -2.33
CA GLU A 578 -33.58 -11.37 -1.19
C GLU A 578 -34.90 -12.05 -1.64
N SER A 579 -35.49 -11.57 -2.73
CA SER A 579 -36.78 -12.07 -3.23
C SER A 579 -36.76 -13.53 -3.63
N ILE A 580 -35.62 -14.06 -4.04
CA ILE A 580 -35.43 -15.47 -4.40
C ILE A 580 -34.92 -16.30 -3.22
N GLY A 581 -34.67 -15.71 -2.05
CA GLY A 581 -34.19 -16.34 -0.83
C GLY A 581 -32.69 -16.61 -0.79
N ALA A 582 -31.88 -15.87 -1.55
CA ALA A 582 -30.43 -15.94 -1.48
C ALA A 582 -29.92 -15.37 -0.14
N ARG A 583 -28.80 -15.85 0.32
CA ARG A 583 -28.15 -15.33 1.52
C ARG A 583 -27.36 -14.07 1.15
N ILE A 584 -27.96 -12.91 1.43
CA ILE A 584 -27.36 -11.62 1.14
C ILE A 584 -27.36 -10.73 2.39
N GLN A 585 -26.24 -10.04 2.58
CA GLN A 585 -26.09 -8.86 3.44
C GLN A 585 -25.85 -7.66 2.54
N TRP A 586 -26.59 -6.59 2.70
CA TRP A 586 -26.40 -5.41 1.90
C TRP A 586 -26.71 -4.13 2.64
N GLU A 587 -26.05 -3.06 2.26
CA GLU A 587 -26.20 -1.76 2.91
C GLU A 587 -26.03 -0.62 1.92
N LEU A 588 -26.95 0.35 1.97
CA LEU A 588 -26.73 1.67 1.42
C LEU A 588 -26.57 2.65 2.57
N ARG A 589 -25.37 3.14 2.78
CA ARG A 589 -25.05 4.07 3.87
C ARG A 589 -24.54 5.40 3.36
N ASN A 590 -24.52 6.42 4.25
CA ASN A 590 -23.93 7.70 3.90
C ASN A 590 -22.46 7.51 3.56
N GLY A 591 -22.04 8.14 2.48
CA GLY A 591 -20.68 8.09 1.98
C GLY A 591 -20.62 8.21 0.47
N ALA A 592 -19.46 8.59 -0.01
CA ALA A 592 -19.13 8.76 -1.40
C ALA A 592 -18.30 7.58 -1.93
N HIS A 593 -17.89 7.62 -3.20
CA HIS A 593 -17.07 6.59 -3.84
C HIS A 593 -15.61 6.67 -3.41
N ASN A 594 -15.24 6.18 -2.22
CA ASN A 594 -13.91 6.39 -1.64
C ASN A 594 -13.36 5.23 -0.80
N SER A 595 -12.06 5.32 -0.47
CA SER A 595 -11.37 4.29 0.32
C SER A 595 -11.94 4.21 1.74
N ALA A 596 -12.30 5.32 2.37
CA ALA A 596 -12.89 5.31 3.70
C ALA A 596 -14.20 4.50 3.72
N PHE A 597 -15.04 4.66 2.69
CA PHE A 597 -16.31 3.94 2.56
C PHE A 597 -16.09 2.42 2.48
N TYR A 598 -15.31 1.94 1.51
CA TYR A 598 -15.15 0.49 1.37
C TYR A 598 -14.37 -0.14 2.53
N MET A 599 -13.42 0.59 3.11
CA MET A 599 -12.68 0.11 4.27
C MET A 599 -13.56 -0.04 5.52
N GLU A 600 -14.61 0.77 5.67
CA GLU A 600 -15.62 0.60 6.69
C GLU A 600 -16.50 -0.64 6.45
N GLY A 601 -16.82 -0.95 5.20
CA GLY A 601 -17.61 -2.12 4.80
C GLY A 601 -16.82 -3.44 4.78
N MET A 602 -15.51 -3.39 4.56
CA MET A 602 -14.67 -4.58 4.38
C MET A 602 -14.74 -5.59 5.54
N PRO A 603 -14.78 -5.20 6.84
CA PRO A 603 -14.96 -6.16 7.92
C PRO A 603 -16.24 -6.99 7.79
N ALA A 604 -17.32 -6.40 7.29
CA ALA A 604 -18.60 -7.10 7.11
C ALA A 604 -18.53 -8.11 5.95
N SER A 605 -17.91 -7.73 4.82
CA SER A 605 -17.73 -8.63 3.68
C SER A 605 -16.79 -9.79 4.02
N MET A 606 -15.69 -9.55 4.73
CA MET A 606 -14.77 -10.61 5.16
C MET A 606 -15.44 -11.56 6.18
N ARG A 607 -16.30 -11.04 7.07
CA ARG A 607 -17.12 -11.89 7.95
C ARG A 607 -18.11 -12.75 7.15
N MET A 608 -18.74 -12.22 6.12
CA MET A 608 -19.63 -12.99 5.24
C MET A 608 -18.89 -14.15 4.58
N HIS A 609 -17.70 -13.91 3.98
CA HIS A 609 -16.86 -14.97 3.43
C HIS A 609 -16.49 -16.01 4.50
N SER A 610 -16.01 -15.57 5.66
CA SER A 610 -15.67 -16.46 6.77
C SER A 610 -16.85 -17.35 7.19
N GLN A 611 -18.05 -16.77 7.34
CA GLN A 611 -19.26 -17.51 7.68
C GLN A 611 -19.67 -18.50 6.59
N HIS A 612 -19.47 -18.15 5.32
CA HIS A 612 -19.69 -19.04 4.18
C HIS A 612 -18.79 -20.27 4.29
N PHE A 613 -17.49 -20.07 4.48
CA PHE A 613 -16.51 -21.15 4.62
C PHE A 613 -16.81 -22.06 5.81
N VAL A 614 -17.19 -21.48 6.95
CA VAL A 614 -17.59 -22.28 8.15
C VAL A 614 -18.81 -23.14 7.87
N ARG A 615 -19.82 -22.61 7.18
CA ARG A 615 -21.02 -23.40 6.80
C ARG A 615 -20.69 -24.57 5.87
N ASN A 616 -19.65 -24.41 5.04
CA ASN A 616 -19.22 -25.44 4.10
C ASN A 616 -18.18 -26.41 4.70
N GLY A 617 -17.95 -26.35 6.00
CA GLY A 617 -17.17 -27.34 6.74
C GLY A 617 -15.78 -26.88 7.20
N LEU A 618 -15.43 -25.59 7.03
CA LEU A 618 -14.21 -25.07 7.65
C LEU A 618 -14.31 -25.21 9.18
N LEU A 619 -13.33 -25.89 9.77
CA LEU A 619 -13.30 -26.06 11.21
C LEU A 619 -13.07 -24.71 11.91
N LEU A 620 -13.95 -24.41 12.88
CA LEU A 620 -13.85 -23.18 13.69
C LEU A 620 -12.52 -23.17 14.46
N GLN A 621 -11.76 -22.10 14.27
CA GLN A 621 -10.62 -21.78 15.12
C GLN A 621 -11.13 -21.02 16.33
N LEU A 622 -10.88 -21.54 17.52
CA LEU A 622 -11.15 -20.80 18.75
C LEU A 622 -10.11 -19.67 18.88
N PRO A 623 -10.54 -18.47 19.32
CA PRO A 623 -9.59 -17.39 19.61
C PRO A 623 -8.52 -17.85 20.59
N SER A 624 -7.31 -17.33 20.44
CA SER A 624 -6.25 -17.60 21.42
C SER A 624 -6.68 -17.14 22.82
N MET A 625 -6.16 -17.78 23.87
CA MET A 625 -6.44 -17.34 25.26
C MET A 625 -6.03 -15.86 25.45
N GLU A 626 -5.01 -15.41 24.76
CA GLU A 626 -4.53 -14.02 24.79
C GLU A 626 -5.55 -13.06 24.14
N GLY A 627 -6.12 -13.40 23.00
CA GLY A 627 -7.21 -12.64 22.36
C GLY A 627 -8.50 -12.63 23.21
N ILE A 628 -8.77 -13.69 23.96
CA ILE A 628 -9.90 -13.72 24.91
C ILE A 628 -9.63 -12.76 26.09
N LEU A 629 -8.43 -12.79 26.66
CA LEU A 629 -8.03 -11.90 27.76
C LEU A 629 -8.03 -10.42 27.33
N GLN A 630 -7.56 -10.13 26.12
CA GLN A 630 -7.59 -8.76 25.57
C GLN A 630 -9.02 -8.24 25.40
N ARG A 631 -9.96 -9.09 24.98
CA ARG A 631 -11.39 -8.71 24.93
C ARG A 631 -11.98 -8.42 26.30
N PHE A 632 -11.65 -9.25 27.31
CA PHE A 632 -12.08 -8.98 28.69
C PHE A 632 -11.48 -7.68 29.20
N TYR A 633 -10.21 -7.43 28.95
CA TYR A 633 -9.53 -6.19 29.32
C TYR A 633 -10.19 -4.97 28.68
N ASN A 634 -10.43 -4.98 27.38
CA ASN A 634 -11.06 -3.89 26.64
C ASN A 634 -12.53 -3.67 27.07
N ALA A 635 -13.27 -4.73 27.41
CA ALA A 635 -14.65 -4.63 27.88
C ALA A 635 -14.78 -4.14 29.33
N VAL A 636 -13.70 -4.21 30.13
CA VAL A 636 -13.69 -3.73 31.53
C VAL A 636 -13.24 -2.26 31.60
N ILE A 637 -12.52 -1.76 30.57
CA ILE A 637 -12.01 -0.38 30.53
C ILE A 637 -12.92 0.55 29.70
N SER A 638 -13.76 0.02 28.82
CA SER A 638 -14.82 0.76 28.14
C SER A 638 -16.06 0.89 29.05
#